data_0c704ea93dcd2c67fc2343395f956117
#
_entry.id   0c704ea93dcd2c67fc2343395f956117
#
_cell.length_a   1.000
_cell.length_b   1.000
_cell.length_c   1.000
_cell.angle_alpha   90.00
_cell.angle_beta   90.00
_cell.angle_gamma   90.00
#
_symmetry.space_group_name_H-M   'P 1'
#
loop_
_entity.id
_entity.type
_entity.pdbx_description
1 polymer ?
#
loop_
_entity_poly.entity_id
_entity_poly.type
_entity_poly.pdbx_seq_one_letter_code
_entity_poly.pdbx_strand_id
1 'polypeptide(L)'
;MVEVVFMQAKRLAVFILVLLLVQIVHAKLSDIFPTPQTLILGTESFPLESFSLMWKVDADLKDKFQFSIIESEDAVRKISVTIGETVELSHYGNEAYLIEVTDEGGRIVAISERALYYALITFKQLIKDAVELPEVTIIDAPDYQIRGVIEGFYHDPWSHAARVDMVRFLGESKMNTYVYAPKDDPYHREKWREPYPDEKLAQLKELVQAAKASYVDFVFAISPGLSIEFSSESDWQKLLAKTDAMIEIGITHFALLLDDIDPNLRSARDRAKYGNDYALAQVDLCNRYQDYLAAKIPGHRLIVVPTEYYQEGTSPYRRTYNTKLSPDIIVYSTGYGIVAQTITPKEAREIYEIWGHDIVYWDNYPVNDYNRTKLFMAPIAGRGPTLPGTLGFTFNPMNEAELSKLPLLTCADYTWNSASYVPEHSWERAVAILGGEHQDTYRRFAEHNLVFFPDGPQQEYPTLTKLAQEFLTAHKAYAEARKSSADAPIDDELKDDTLAKLKALQDEFRALEGLRGEFEEYFPLAAKEAAPYLKRLENWGKVGAYYTDTLLKILEAGPLSSSTVTPEMLSTYSTALETYLKGLALNRFDVLSSSQIGSSTVVLPILDSLGRVFASNFTAETIVASTNMPVWQNYVPANAVDSDTGTFFWSSRGQRPGDFFMVDLGSVQTLSGISLLMGNSNLDYFHKCIVEISADGTLWEAVATLEGTPDHIIQFSEPKTARYLKVTGLVEKEYWIIIRQFEPIYTEKKTAFGYDRTMVDVFNKIAVDPLFVIESEITVSLEVPVPIETAGIIQDPSLPTTWTLSYSLDGETFIEGAVLDSLVQVLPLPPDPIKAL
;
A
#
# COMPACT_ATOMS: atom_id res chain seq x y z
N MET A 1 -17.06 -60.67 10.06
CA MET A 1 -17.39 -59.44 9.33
C MET A 1 -17.11 -58.18 10.16
N VAL A 2 -17.46 -58.13 11.43
CA VAL A 2 -17.20 -56.96 12.32
C VAL A 2 -15.71 -56.72 12.56
N GLU A 3 -14.91 -57.75 12.77
CA GLU A 3 -13.46 -57.65 12.98
C GLU A 3 -12.70 -57.12 11.74
N VAL A 4 -13.14 -57.48 10.53
CA VAL A 4 -12.51 -57.05 9.29
C VAL A 4 -12.81 -55.57 9.03
N VAL A 5 -14.02 -55.10 9.34
CA VAL A 5 -14.42 -53.66 9.26
C VAL A 5 -13.63 -52.85 10.28
N PHE A 6 -13.43 -53.32 11.50
CA PHE A 6 -12.64 -52.68 12.55
C PHE A 6 -11.14 -52.57 12.18
N MET A 7 -10.59 -53.56 11.52
CA MET A 7 -9.20 -53.60 11.07
C MET A 7 -8.98 -52.66 9.86
N GLN A 8 -9.97 -52.56 8.96
CA GLN A 8 -9.94 -51.60 7.85
C GLN A 8 -10.10 -50.16 8.35
N ALA A 9 -10.97 -49.91 9.31
CA ALA A 9 -11.12 -48.57 9.93
C ALA A 9 -9.84 -48.14 10.67
N LYS A 10 -9.17 -49.02 11.38
CA LYS A 10 -7.88 -48.75 12.01
C LYS A 10 -6.78 -48.45 10.98
N ARG A 11 -6.72 -49.21 9.90
CA ARG A 11 -5.75 -48.95 8.81
C ARG A 11 -6.01 -47.64 8.10
N LEU A 12 -7.27 -47.30 7.88
CA LEU A 12 -7.67 -46.00 7.30
C LEU A 12 -7.33 -44.83 8.24
N ALA A 13 -7.59 -44.98 9.53
CA ALA A 13 -7.25 -43.96 10.54
C ALA A 13 -5.74 -43.75 10.65
N VAL A 14 -4.94 -44.80 10.62
CA VAL A 14 -3.47 -44.73 10.58
C VAL A 14 -3.00 -44.09 9.28
N PHE A 15 -3.57 -44.44 8.14
CA PHE A 15 -3.24 -43.83 6.86
C PHE A 15 -3.60 -42.31 6.80
N ILE A 16 -4.75 -41.92 7.33
CA ILE A 16 -5.15 -40.50 7.45
C ILE A 16 -4.22 -39.76 8.41
N LEU A 17 -3.82 -40.40 9.54
CA LEU A 17 -2.89 -39.83 10.51
C LEU A 17 -1.49 -39.63 9.89
N VAL A 18 -1.01 -40.63 9.12
CA VAL A 18 0.27 -40.55 8.38
C VAL A 18 0.19 -39.45 7.29
N LEU A 19 -0.92 -39.36 6.54
CA LEU A 19 -1.13 -38.28 5.56
C LEU A 19 -1.16 -36.90 6.22
N LEU A 20 -1.82 -36.76 7.38
CA LEU A 20 -1.84 -35.50 8.15
C LEU A 20 -0.44 -35.15 8.70
N LEU A 21 0.30 -36.14 9.20
CA LEU A 21 1.68 -35.94 9.67
C LEU A 21 2.61 -35.53 8.51
N VAL A 22 2.50 -36.17 7.36
CA VAL A 22 3.25 -35.81 6.14
C VAL A 22 2.89 -34.39 5.69
N GLN A 23 1.61 -34.01 5.73
CA GLN A 23 1.18 -32.65 5.40
C GLN A 23 1.70 -31.63 6.42
N ILE A 24 1.71 -31.94 7.72
CA ILE A 24 2.24 -31.07 8.77
C ILE A 24 3.76 -30.89 8.62
N VAL A 25 4.50 -31.95 8.32
CA VAL A 25 5.95 -31.90 8.09
C VAL A 25 6.25 -31.11 6.80
N HIS A 26 5.50 -31.30 5.72
CA HIS A 26 5.63 -30.50 4.50
C HIS A 26 5.30 -29.02 4.74
N ALA A 27 4.26 -28.71 5.52
CA ALA A 27 3.91 -27.35 5.87
C ALA A 27 5.02 -26.64 6.67
N LYS A 28 5.61 -27.31 7.66
CA LYS A 28 6.74 -26.75 8.44
C LYS A 28 8.01 -26.50 7.63
N LEU A 29 8.27 -27.29 6.61
CA LEU A 29 9.47 -27.16 5.78
C LEU A 29 9.32 -26.13 4.67
N SER A 30 8.09 -25.78 4.30
CA SER A 30 7.81 -24.60 3.48
C SER A 30 8.12 -23.27 4.20
N ASP A 31 8.34 -23.32 5.52
CA ASP A 31 8.59 -22.14 6.36
C ASP A 31 10.08 -21.76 6.47
N ILE A 32 11.01 -22.57 5.92
CA ILE A 32 12.43 -22.20 5.88
C ILE A 32 12.61 -20.96 5.02
N PHE A 33 13.15 -19.91 5.62
CA PHE A 33 13.29 -18.62 4.99
C PHE A 33 14.72 -18.05 5.15
N PRO A 34 15.35 -17.49 4.11
CA PRO A 34 14.93 -17.51 2.69
C PRO A 34 14.76 -18.92 2.12
N THR A 35 14.05 -19.01 0.98
CA THR A 35 13.79 -20.29 0.30
C THR A 35 15.09 -20.96 -0.12
N PRO A 36 15.42 -22.16 0.37
CA PRO A 36 16.69 -22.82 0.05
C PRO A 36 16.76 -23.26 -1.43
N GLN A 37 17.98 -23.34 -1.96
CA GLN A 37 18.21 -23.78 -3.34
C GLN A 37 17.79 -25.24 -3.56
N THR A 38 18.09 -26.11 -2.61
CA THR A 38 17.71 -27.52 -2.66
C THR A 38 17.23 -27.98 -1.30
N LEU A 39 16.04 -28.56 -1.28
CA LEU A 39 15.44 -29.19 -0.11
C LEU A 39 14.91 -30.57 -0.52
N ILE A 40 15.50 -31.61 0.03
CA ILE A 40 15.10 -33.01 -0.21
C ILE A 40 14.63 -33.60 1.12
N LEU A 41 13.39 -34.08 1.13
CA LEU A 41 12.82 -34.77 2.29
C LEU A 41 12.96 -36.27 2.15
N GLY A 42 13.39 -36.94 3.21
CA GLY A 42 13.25 -38.37 3.37
C GLY A 42 11.84 -38.76 3.83
N THR A 43 11.68 -40.01 4.16
CA THR A 43 10.39 -40.58 4.58
C THR A 43 10.24 -40.72 6.10
N GLU A 44 11.31 -40.49 6.83
CA GLU A 44 11.38 -40.75 8.27
C GLU A 44 11.51 -39.44 9.06
N SER A 45 11.13 -39.49 10.32
CA SER A 45 11.31 -38.43 11.31
C SER A 45 11.81 -39.07 12.62
N PHE A 46 12.64 -38.34 13.36
CA PHE A 46 13.29 -38.85 14.55
C PHE A 46 13.06 -37.88 15.72
N PRO A 47 12.88 -38.40 16.97
CA PRO A 47 12.73 -37.54 18.13
C PRO A 47 13.88 -36.56 18.25
N LEU A 48 13.58 -35.27 18.36
CA LEU A 48 14.58 -34.19 18.41
C LEU A 48 15.54 -34.38 19.59
N GLU A 49 15.07 -34.88 20.73
CA GLU A 49 15.86 -35.20 21.93
C GLU A 49 16.92 -36.27 21.70
N SER A 50 16.79 -37.07 20.64
CA SER A 50 17.77 -38.11 20.29
C SER A 50 19.04 -37.56 19.62
N PHE A 51 19.06 -36.28 19.26
CA PHE A 51 20.19 -35.64 18.60
C PHE A 51 21.01 -34.78 19.54
N SER A 52 22.30 -34.62 19.26
CA SER A 52 23.18 -33.62 19.83
C SER A 52 24.16 -33.09 18.79
N LEU A 53 24.58 -31.80 18.93
CA LEU A 53 25.57 -31.21 18.05
C LEU A 53 26.99 -31.60 18.49
N MET A 54 27.79 -32.07 17.57
CA MET A 54 29.22 -32.33 17.74
C MET A 54 30.02 -31.28 16.97
N TRP A 55 30.49 -30.27 17.71
CA TRP A 55 31.25 -29.17 17.13
C TRP A 55 32.69 -29.59 16.81
N LYS A 56 33.09 -29.41 15.57
CA LYS A 56 34.47 -29.61 15.07
C LYS A 56 35.00 -28.27 14.50
N VAL A 57 34.68 -27.19 15.16
CA VAL A 57 35.12 -25.84 14.87
C VAL A 57 35.75 -25.26 16.12
N ASP A 58 36.43 -24.11 16.00
CA ASP A 58 37.09 -23.45 17.14
C ASP A 58 36.09 -23.10 18.24
N ALA A 59 36.54 -23.10 19.49
CA ALA A 59 35.72 -22.87 20.67
C ALA A 59 35.04 -21.46 20.63
N ASP A 60 35.77 -20.44 20.14
CA ASP A 60 35.23 -19.10 19.98
C ASP A 60 34.04 -19.01 19.02
N LEU A 61 34.02 -19.86 17.98
CA LEU A 61 32.89 -19.98 17.06
C LEU A 61 31.69 -20.65 17.72
N LYS A 62 31.93 -21.74 18.49
CA LYS A 62 30.89 -22.38 19.26
C LYS A 62 30.23 -21.42 20.25
N ASP A 63 31.01 -20.62 20.95
CA ASP A 63 30.51 -19.67 21.94
C ASP A 63 29.72 -18.51 21.35
N LYS A 64 30.06 -18.09 20.12
CA LYS A 64 29.29 -17.09 19.36
C LYS A 64 27.87 -17.58 19.02
N PHE A 65 27.73 -18.87 18.77
CA PHE A 65 26.49 -19.50 18.38
C PHE A 65 25.84 -20.22 19.55
N GLN A 66 25.59 -19.55 20.69
CA GLN A 66 24.87 -20.12 21.84
C GLN A 66 23.49 -20.64 21.42
N PHE A 67 23.48 -21.82 20.86
CA PHE A 67 22.27 -22.61 20.66
C PHE A 67 22.00 -23.39 21.95
N SER A 68 20.87 -23.15 22.56
CA SER A 68 20.26 -24.05 23.55
C SER A 68 19.76 -25.34 22.92
N ILE A 69 20.50 -25.87 21.93
CA ILE A 69 20.20 -27.14 21.29
C ILE A 69 20.98 -28.20 22.04
N ILE A 70 20.22 -28.95 22.80
CA ILE A 70 20.45 -30.35 23.18
C ILE A 70 21.93 -30.68 23.29
N GLU A 71 22.56 -30.20 24.34
CA GLU A 71 23.81 -30.79 24.86
C GLU A 71 23.43 -32.00 25.71
N SER A 72 22.88 -33.04 25.09
CA SER A 72 22.66 -34.30 25.75
C SER A 72 23.86 -35.19 25.49
N GLU A 73 24.64 -35.51 26.53
CA GLU A 73 25.72 -36.46 26.46
C GLU A 73 25.19 -37.86 26.08
N ASP A 74 23.92 -38.13 26.37
CA ASP A 74 23.24 -39.43 26.11
C ASP A 74 22.58 -39.51 24.74
N ALA A 75 22.65 -38.47 23.91
CA ALA A 75 22.03 -38.48 22.57
C ALA A 75 22.64 -39.58 21.68
N VAL A 76 21.78 -40.42 21.14
CA VAL A 76 22.17 -41.57 20.31
C VAL A 76 22.68 -41.11 18.95
N ARG A 77 22.16 -39.97 18.44
CA ARG A 77 22.47 -39.43 17.11
C ARG A 77 23.31 -38.14 17.23
N LYS A 78 24.40 -38.09 16.49
CA LYS A 78 25.31 -36.97 16.48
C LYS A 78 25.21 -36.19 15.14
N ILE A 79 24.98 -34.90 15.20
CA ILE A 79 25.09 -34.00 14.03
C ILE A 79 26.44 -33.30 14.12
N SER A 80 27.35 -33.61 13.22
CA SER A 80 28.68 -32.97 13.20
C SER A 80 28.59 -31.58 12.55
N VAL A 81 29.18 -30.55 13.20
CA VAL A 81 29.23 -29.17 12.69
C VAL A 81 30.69 -28.84 12.29
N THR A 82 30.91 -28.56 11.01
CA THR A 82 32.26 -28.37 10.44
C THR A 82 32.31 -27.21 9.45
N ILE A 83 33.49 -26.58 9.33
CA ILE A 83 33.84 -25.71 8.22
C ILE A 83 34.82 -26.46 7.31
N GLY A 84 34.51 -26.56 6.02
CA GLY A 84 35.34 -27.25 5.03
C GLY A 84 34.60 -27.41 3.70
N GLU A 85 35.36 -27.82 2.70
CA GLU A 85 34.83 -28.11 1.37
C GLU A 85 34.28 -29.55 1.29
N THR A 86 33.22 -29.75 0.53
CA THR A 86 32.68 -31.04 0.14
C THR A 86 32.37 -31.07 -1.34
N VAL A 87 32.18 -32.27 -1.89
CA VAL A 87 31.86 -32.41 -3.32
C VAL A 87 30.53 -31.71 -3.66
N GLU A 88 29.56 -31.81 -2.76
CA GLU A 88 28.23 -31.22 -2.90
C GLU A 88 28.28 -29.68 -2.96
N LEU A 89 29.25 -29.06 -2.26
CA LEU A 89 29.38 -27.59 -2.18
C LEU A 89 30.40 -27.01 -3.19
N SER A 90 31.12 -27.86 -3.93
CA SER A 90 32.23 -27.47 -4.80
C SER A 90 31.86 -26.50 -5.94
N HIS A 91 30.57 -26.41 -6.29
CA HIS A 91 30.07 -25.54 -7.36
C HIS A 91 29.44 -24.25 -6.87
N TYR A 92 29.38 -24.04 -5.55
CA TYR A 92 28.78 -22.85 -4.93
C TYR A 92 29.84 -21.90 -4.39
N GLY A 93 29.44 -20.66 -4.14
CA GLY A 93 30.34 -19.63 -3.59
C GLY A 93 30.64 -19.79 -2.10
N ASN A 94 31.38 -18.83 -1.53
CA ASN A 94 31.88 -18.85 -0.15
C ASN A 94 30.79 -18.84 0.95
N GLU A 95 29.52 -18.71 0.59
CA GLU A 95 28.39 -18.68 1.52
C GLU A 95 27.56 -19.98 1.48
N ALA A 96 28.08 -21.01 0.80
CA ALA A 96 27.39 -22.28 0.67
C ALA A 96 27.48 -23.16 1.90
N TYR A 97 26.41 -23.92 2.15
CA TYR A 97 26.34 -24.90 3.23
C TYR A 97 25.47 -26.11 2.89
N LEU A 98 25.69 -27.19 3.64
CA LEU A 98 24.92 -28.42 3.61
C LEU A 98 24.40 -28.73 5.01
N ILE A 99 23.14 -29.09 5.12
CA ILE A 99 22.52 -29.69 6.28
C ILE A 99 21.97 -31.07 5.87
N GLU A 100 22.41 -32.12 6.54
CA GLU A 100 21.93 -33.46 6.29
C GLU A 100 21.55 -34.10 7.62
N VAL A 101 20.38 -34.67 7.68
CA VAL A 101 19.84 -35.40 8.82
C VAL A 101 19.38 -36.76 8.34
N THR A 102 19.87 -37.84 9.00
CA THR A 102 19.57 -39.23 8.70
C THR A 102 19.26 -40.03 9.98
N ASP A 103 18.90 -41.29 9.84
CA ASP A 103 18.68 -42.21 10.96
C ASP A 103 19.95 -42.48 11.81
N GLU A 104 21.13 -42.32 11.20
CA GLU A 104 22.43 -42.52 11.90
C GLU A 104 22.91 -41.23 12.60
N GLY A 105 22.33 -40.08 12.31
CA GLY A 105 22.76 -38.78 12.80
C GLY A 105 22.69 -37.71 11.71
N GLY A 106 23.77 -36.91 11.56
CA GLY A 106 23.76 -35.87 10.51
C GLY A 106 25.07 -35.07 10.44
N ARG A 107 25.07 -34.13 9.52
CA ARG A 107 26.16 -33.15 9.35
C ARG A 107 25.65 -31.77 8.94
N ILE A 108 26.27 -30.76 9.50
CA ILE A 108 26.20 -29.38 9.03
C ILE A 108 27.61 -29.03 8.55
N VAL A 109 27.75 -28.78 7.26
CA VAL A 109 29.02 -28.43 6.62
C VAL A 109 28.87 -27.10 5.94
N ALA A 110 29.76 -26.16 6.22
CA ALA A 110 29.77 -24.83 5.63
C ALA A 110 31.15 -24.48 5.07
N ILE A 111 31.20 -23.72 3.97
CA ILE A 111 32.48 -23.35 3.33
C ILE A 111 33.23 -22.30 4.15
N SER A 112 32.53 -21.42 4.87
CA SER A 112 33.07 -20.33 5.66
C SER A 112 32.33 -20.12 6.97
N GLU A 113 32.84 -19.26 7.86
CA GLU A 113 32.14 -18.84 9.08
C GLU A 113 30.78 -18.21 8.80
N ARG A 114 30.68 -17.36 7.77
CA ARG A 114 29.41 -16.75 7.33
C ARG A 114 28.43 -17.82 6.86
N ALA A 115 28.91 -18.77 6.06
CA ALA A 115 28.10 -19.89 5.61
C ALA A 115 27.60 -20.74 6.78
N LEU A 116 28.45 -20.96 7.80
CA LEU A 116 28.04 -21.66 9.02
C LEU A 116 26.97 -20.89 9.79
N TYR A 117 27.12 -19.57 9.91
CA TYR A 117 26.09 -18.72 10.51
C TYR A 117 24.72 -18.90 9.81
N TYR A 118 24.70 -18.90 8.47
CA TYR A 118 23.47 -19.14 7.70
C TYR A 118 22.92 -20.55 7.82
N ALA A 119 23.80 -21.55 7.84
CA ALA A 119 23.39 -22.94 8.09
C ALA A 119 22.70 -23.11 9.45
N LEU A 120 23.22 -22.43 10.47
CA LEU A 120 22.65 -22.46 11.81
C LEU A 120 21.33 -21.72 11.92
N ILE A 121 21.16 -20.61 11.21
CA ILE A 121 19.84 -19.93 11.07
C ILE A 121 18.82 -20.90 10.46
N THR A 122 19.17 -21.58 9.36
CA THR A 122 18.29 -22.57 8.72
C THR A 122 18.00 -23.73 9.66
N PHE A 123 19.01 -24.25 10.34
CA PHE A 123 18.82 -25.34 11.29
C PHE A 123 17.93 -24.92 12.47
N LYS A 124 18.06 -23.69 12.97
CA LYS A 124 17.18 -23.13 14.00
C LYS A 124 15.73 -23.06 13.55
N GLN A 125 15.47 -22.66 12.29
CA GLN A 125 14.13 -22.68 11.72
C GLN A 125 13.56 -24.10 11.62
N LEU A 126 14.40 -25.06 11.21
CA LEU A 126 14.02 -26.47 11.08
C LEU A 126 13.58 -27.10 12.43
N ILE A 127 14.21 -26.70 13.53
CA ILE A 127 13.93 -27.25 14.86
C ILE A 127 12.98 -26.39 15.69
N LYS A 128 12.57 -25.21 15.20
CA LYS A 128 11.65 -24.33 15.91
C LYS A 128 10.32 -25.04 16.17
N ASP A 129 9.94 -25.15 17.45
CA ASP A 129 8.71 -25.82 17.89
C ASP A 129 8.57 -27.27 17.40
N ALA A 130 9.71 -27.92 17.06
CA ALA A 130 9.73 -29.28 16.59
C ALA A 130 9.89 -30.26 17.76
N VAL A 131 9.12 -31.34 17.78
CA VAL A 131 9.31 -32.50 18.65
C VAL A 131 10.11 -33.61 17.94
N GLU A 132 10.07 -33.59 16.60
CA GLU A 132 10.79 -34.52 15.74
C GLU A 132 11.57 -33.76 14.66
N LEU A 133 12.73 -34.26 14.29
CA LEU A 133 13.57 -33.79 13.22
C LEU A 133 13.37 -34.69 12.00
N PRO A 134 12.92 -34.20 10.85
CA PRO A 134 12.74 -35.01 9.67
C PRO A 134 14.07 -35.42 9.05
N GLU A 135 14.11 -36.58 8.40
CA GLU A 135 15.15 -36.90 7.44
C GLU A 135 15.16 -35.84 6.33
N VAL A 136 16.27 -35.11 6.18
CA VAL A 136 16.33 -33.97 5.26
C VAL A 136 17.75 -33.72 4.75
N THR A 137 17.85 -33.34 3.49
CA THR A 137 19.07 -32.78 2.90
C THR A 137 18.78 -31.39 2.37
N ILE A 138 19.51 -30.40 2.87
CA ILE A 138 19.46 -29.00 2.39
C ILE A 138 20.85 -28.67 1.84
N ILE A 139 20.94 -28.30 0.56
CA ILE A 139 22.13 -27.73 -0.07
C ILE A 139 21.75 -26.32 -0.45
N ASP A 140 22.46 -25.34 0.07
CA ASP A 140 22.00 -23.95 -0.02
C ASP A 140 23.14 -22.94 -0.19
N ALA A 141 22.88 -21.93 -0.97
CA ALA A 141 23.77 -20.80 -1.22
C ALA A 141 22.97 -19.67 -1.88
N PRO A 142 23.37 -18.40 -1.73
CA PRO A 142 22.69 -17.30 -2.38
C PRO A 142 23.00 -17.20 -3.88
N ASP A 143 22.00 -16.75 -4.68
CA ASP A 143 22.20 -16.40 -6.10
C ASP A 143 23.08 -15.17 -6.27
N TYR A 144 22.95 -14.16 -5.40
CA TYR A 144 23.67 -12.90 -5.47
C TYR A 144 24.68 -12.76 -4.34
N GLN A 145 25.90 -12.29 -4.68
CA GLN A 145 27.01 -12.12 -3.72
C GLN A 145 26.79 -10.94 -2.76
N ILE A 146 26.13 -9.87 -3.24
CA ILE A 146 25.87 -8.65 -2.46
C ILE A 146 24.36 -8.55 -2.25
N ARG A 147 23.93 -8.59 -0.99
CA ARG A 147 22.52 -8.57 -0.61
C ARG A 147 22.35 -7.75 0.66
N GLY A 148 21.60 -6.67 0.58
CA GLY A 148 21.44 -5.83 1.77
C GLY A 148 20.72 -4.52 1.52
N VAL A 149 21.03 -3.54 2.33
CA VAL A 149 20.41 -2.21 2.27
C VAL A 149 21.44 -1.11 2.03
N ILE A 150 20.97 -0.03 1.43
CA ILE A 150 21.66 1.25 1.41
C ILE A 150 20.77 2.29 2.09
N GLU A 151 21.20 2.82 3.25
CA GLU A 151 20.54 3.94 3.91
C GLU A 151 20.80 5.22 3.13
N GLY A 152 20.11 5.36 1.99
CA GLY A 152 20.35 6.42 1.02
C GLY A 152 19.17 7.38 0.80
N PHE A 153 18.12 7.27 1.60
CA PHE A 153 16.91 8.09 1.54
C PHE A 153 17.13 9.50 2.11
N TYR A 154 16.26 10.41 1.70
CA TYR A 154 16.19 11.78 2.22
C TYR A 154 15.25 11.89 3.42
N HIS A 155 15.25 13.06 4.08
CA HIS A 155 14.46 13.43 5.25
C HIS A 155 14.95 12.80 6.56
N ASP A 156 14.06 12.26 7.40
CA ASP A 156 14.37 11.83 8.75
C ASP A 156 15.26 10.59 8.77
N PRO A 157 16.53 10.68 9.20
CA PRO A 157 17.43 9.54 9.24
C PRO A 157 17.04 8.57 10.34
N TRP A 158 17.42 7.33 10.18
CA TRP A 158 17.24 6.34 11.24
C TRP A 158 18.01 6.71 12.51
N SER A 159 17.44 6.36 13.66
CA SER A 159 18.15 6.45 14.92
C SER A 159 19.32 5.46 14.96
N HIS A 160 20.32 5.73 15.80
CA HIS A 160 21.43 4.80 16.00
C HIS A 160 20.96 3.39 16.42
N ALA A 161 19.98 3.34 17.32
CA ALA A 161 19.39 2.07 17.77
C ALA A 161 18.70 1.31 16.61
N ALA A 162 17.95 2.00 15.74
CA ALA A 162 17.33 1.40 14.56
C ALA A 162 18.37 0.86 13.57
N ARG A 163 19.50 1.57 13.38
CA ARG A 163 20.61 1.08 12.54
C ARG A 163 21.24 -0.21 13.08
N VAL A 164 21.50 -0.26 14.39
CA VAL A 164 22.05 -1.45 15.04
C VAL A 164 21.09 -2.63 14.93
N ASP A 165 19.81 -2.39 15.12
CA ASP A 165 18.77 -3.40 14.97
C ASP A 165 18.63 -3.89 13.53
N MET A 166 18.61 -2.96 12.55
CA MET A 166 18.57 -3.30 11.13
C MET A 166 19.76 -4.18 10.71
N VAL A 167 20.95 -3.87 11.17
CA VAL A 167 22.15 -4.68 10.86
C VAL A 167 22.01 -6.12 11.39
N ARG A 168 21.45 -6.30 12.58
CA ARG A 168 21.15 -7.65 13.12
C ARG A 168 20.08 -8.35 12.28
N PHE A 169 19.01 -7.66 11.96
CA PHE A 169 17.94 -8.14 11.08
C PHE A 169 18.47 -8.61 9.72
N LEU A 170 19.38 -7.85 9.10
CA LEU A 170 20.03 -8.24 7.84
C LEU A 170 20.77 -9.58 7.98
N GLY A 171 21.60 -9.73 9.01
CA GLY A 171 22.30 -10.99 9.26
C GLY A 171 21.36 -12.18 9.47
N GLU A 172 20.30 -11.99 10.27
CA GLU A 172 19.27 -13.02 10.53
C GLU A 172 18.45 -13.37 9.27
N SER A 173 18.31 -12.43 8.34
CA SER A 173 17.67 -12.65 7.04
C SER A 173 18.63 -13.16 5.96
N LYS A 174 19.86 -13.51 6.30
CA LYS A 174 20.95 -13.92 5.40
C LYS A 174 21.31 -12.84 4.35
N MET A 175 21.03 -11.58 4.63
CA MET A 175 21.61 -10.46 3.92
C MET A 175 22.99 -10.13 4.50
N ASN A 176 23.93 -9.69 3.66
CA ASN A 176 25.31 -9.56 4.03
C ASN A 176 25.91 -8.16 3.87
N THR A 177 25.13 -7.15 3.53
CA THR A 177 25.66 -5.82 3.22
C THR A 177 24.80 -4.70 3.81
N TYR A 178 25.43 -3.77 4.51
CA TYR A 178 24.83 -2.52 4.96
C TYR A 178 25.66 -1.34 4.48
N VAL A 179 25.09 -0.50 3.63
CA VAL A 179 25.73 0.70 3.10
C VAL A 179 25.26 1.92 3.86
N TYR A 180 26.19 2.54 4.60
CA TYR A 180 25.94 3.77 5.36
C TYR A 180 26.08 4.99 4.44
N ALA A 181 24.97 5.53 3.98
CA ALA A 181 24.89 6.65 3.06
C ALA A 181 23.77 7.67 3.41
N PRO A 182 23.46 7.95 4.70
CA PRO A 182 22.35 8.81 5.09
C PRO A 182 22.55 10.22 4.56
N LYS A 183 21.59 10.71 3.76
CA LYS A 183 21.67 12.03 3.10
C LYS A 183 21.72 13.20 4.10
N ASP A 184 21.23 13.00 5.32
CA ASP A 184 21.23 14.02 6.39
C ASP A 184 22.45 13.96 7.31
N ASP A 185 23.40 13.05 7.04
CA ASP A 185 24.70 13.08 7.69
C ASP A 185 25.61 14.12 6.99
N PRO A 186 25.87 15.28 7.61
CA PRO A 186 26.68 16.31 6.97
C PRO A 186 28.12 15.87 6.74
N TYR A 187 28.66 14.96 7.55
CA TYR A 187 30.06 14.51 7.45
C TYR A 187 30.28 13.47 6.34
N HIS A 188 29.20 12.86 5.87
CA HIS A 188 29.19 12.02 4.70
C HIS A 188 29.16 12.84 3.39
N ARG A 189 28.51 14.02 3.36
CA ARG A 189 28.20 14.76 2.14
C ARG A 189 28.71 16.21 2.15
N GLU A 190 28.03 17.16 2.84
CA GLU A 190 28.37 18.60 2.77
C GLU A 190 29.71 18.91 3.42
N LYS A 191 29.98 18.34 4.57
CA LYS A 191 31.19 18.51 5.37
C LYS A 191 32.14 17.32 5.24
N TRP A 192 32.14 16.67 4.10
CA TRP A 192 32.95 15.47 3.89
C TRP A 192 34.47 15.67 4.16
N ARG A 193 34.95 16.91 4.10
CA ARG A 193 36.35 17.26 4.44
C ARG A 193 36.65 17.29 5.92
N GLU A 194 35.63 17.44 6.76
CA GLU A 194 35.77 17.54 8.21
C GLU A 194 35.76 16.13 8.85
N PRO A 195 36.56 15.92 9.93
CA PRO A 195 36.47 14.66 10.68
C PRO A 195 35.10 14.53 11.34
N TYR A 196 34.70 13.29 11.60
CA TYR A 196 33.53 13.05 12.46
C TYR A 196 33.81 13.51 13.90
N PRO A 197 32.85 14.10 14.60
CA PRO A 197 32.93 14.30 16.05
C PRO A 197 33.08 12.96 16.77
N ASP A 198 33.79 12.97 17.91
CA ASP A 198 34.12 11.76 18.68
C ASP A 198 32.90 10.92 19.02
N GLU A 199 31.77 11.55 19.39
CA GLU A 199 30.53 10.84 19.71
C GLU A 199 29.96 10.09 18.47
N LYS A 200 29.96 10.73 17.30
CA LYS A 200 29.50 10.13 16.06
C LYS A 200 30.43 9.01 15.59
N LEU A 201 31.74 9.21 15.78
CA LEU A 201 32.72 8.18 15.47
C LEU A 201 32.56 6.95 16.36
N ALA A 202 32.25 7.15 17.66
CA ALA A 202 31.97 6.07 18.59
C ALA A 202 30.70 5.30 18.17
N GLN A 203 29.62 5.97 17.76
CA GLN A 203 28.41 5.35 17.22
C GLN A 203 28.70 4.53 15.94
N LEU A 204 29.50 5.08 15.01
CA LEU A 204 29.91 4.35 13.82
C LEU A 204 30.72 3.10 14.16
N LYS A 205 31.63 3.20 15.12
CA LYS A 205 32.41 2.04 15.59
C LYS A 205 31.54 0.96 16.20
N GLU A 206 30.54 1.31 17.00
CA GLU A 206 29.57 0.36 17.56
C GLU A 206 28.78 -0.32 16.44
N LEU A 207 28.30 0.45 15.44
CA LEU A 207 27.57 -0.08 14.30
C LEU A 207 28.42 -1.05 13.45
N VAL A 208 29.69 -0.72 13.22
CA VAL A 208 30.64 -1.61 12.54
C VAL A 208 30.85 -2.92 13.32
N GLN A 209 30.92 -2.83 14.67
CA GLN A 209 31.03 -4.03 15.51
C GLN A 209 29.76 -4.89 15.45
N ALA A 210 28.57 -4.27 15.48
CA ALA A 210 27.31 -4.95 15.33
C ALA A 210 27.21 -5.66 13.95
N ALA A 211 27.64 -4.98 12.86
CA ALA A 211 27.68 -5.56 11.53
C ALA A 211 28.58 -6.80 11.48
N LYS A 212 29.79 -6.69 12.03
CA LYS A 212 30.74 -7.80 12.09
C LYS A 212 30.19 -8.99 12.91
N ALA A 213 29.52 -8.72 14.02
CA ALA A 213 28.91 -9.74 14.85
C ALA A 213 27.75 -10.47 14.16
N SER A 214 27.09 -9.80 13.21
CA SER A 214 25.97 -10.33 12.40
C SER A 214 26.40 -10.86 11.02
N TYR A 215 27.71 -10.95 10.74
CA TYR A 215 28.28 -11.34 9.45
C TYR A 215 27.83 -10.46 8.29
N VAL A 216 27.58 -9.17 8.55
CA VAL A 216 27.20 -8.14 7.58
C VAL A 216 28.41 -7.26 7.27
N ASP A 217 28.71 -7.09 5.99
CA ASP A 217 29.76 -6.18 5.51
C ASP A 217 29.27 -4.74 5.65
N PHE A 218 29.99 -3.94 6.45
CA PHE A 218 29.70 -2.52 6.58
C PHE A 218 30.43 -1.76 5.47
N VAL A 219 29.68 -1.06 4.61
CA VAL A 219 30.22 -0.21 3.54
C VAL A 219 30.04 1.24 3.92
N PHE A 220 31.16 1.97 4.08
CA PHE A 220 31.09 3.42 4.31
C PHE A 220 31.01 4.16 2.98
N ALA A 221 29.91 4.90 2.79
CA ALA A 221 29.77 5.75 1.63
C ALA A 221 30.25 7.17 1.90
N ILE A 222 30.89 7.81 0.92
CA ILE A 222 31.24 9.22 0.94
C ILE A 222 30.78 9.89 -0.34
N SER A 223 30.15 11.07 -0.23
CA SER A 223 29.57 11.84 -1.34
C SER A 223 30.21 13.22 -1.47
N PRO A 224 31.43 13.32 -2.03
CA PRO A 224 32.17 14.58 -2.10
C PRO A 224 31.73 15.46 -3.26
N GLY A 225 30.93 14.97 -4.19
CA GLY A 225 30.65 15.55 -5.51
C GLY A 225 30.09 16.97 -5.49
N LEU A 226 29.38 17.36 -4.42
CA LEU A 226 28.85 18.72 -4.28
C LEU A 226 29.90 19.82 -4.25
N SER A 227 31.12 19.52 -3.83
CA SER A 227 32.15 20.57 -3.61
C SER A 227 33.58 20.15 -3.90
N ILE A 228 33.83 18.91 -4.31
CA ILE A 228 35.20 18.45 -4.61
C ILE A 228 35.82 19.20 -5.81
N GLU A 229 37.08 19.59 -5.69
CA GLU A 229 37.93 19.95 -6.81
C GLU A 229 38.82 18.75 -7.18
N PHE A 230 38.47 18.04 -8.27
CA PHE A 230 39.06 16.75 -8.64
C PHE A 230 40.57 16.79 -8.82
N SER A 231 41.10 17.93 -9.23
CA SER A 231 42.56 18.16 -9.42
C SER A 231 43.25 18.70 -8.17
N SER A 232 42.51 18.92 -7.05
CA SER A 232 43.07 19.50 -5.84
C SER A 232 43.73 18.45 -4.95
N GLU A 233 45.04 18.60 -4.72
CA GLU A 233 45.77 17.76 -3.79
C GLU A 233 45.28 17.93 -2.35
N SER A 234 44.84 19.13 -1.98
CA SER A 234 44.25 19.37 -0.65
C SER A 234 42.97 18.59 -0.43
N ASP A 235 42.10 18.55 -1.42
CA ASP A 235 40.83 17.76 -1.35
C ASP A 235 41.12 16.25 -1.32
N TRP A 236 42.12 15.84 -2.14
CA TRP A 236 42.56 14.45 -2.10
C TRP A 236 43.05 14.03 -0.72
N GLN A 237 43.91 14.82 -0.08
CA GLN A 237 44.41 14.52 1.27
C GLN A 237 43.29 14.52 2.32
N LYS A 238 42.25 15.37 2.17
CA LYS A 238 41.09 15.34 3.05
C LYS A 238 40.25 14.07 2.90
N LEU A 239 40.09 13.61 1.65
CA LEU A 239 39.41 12.34 1.37
C LEU A 239 40.15 11.16 2.02
N LEU A 240 41.48 11.13 1.87
CA LEU A 240 42.33 10.09 2.47
C LEU A 240 42.29 10.11 3.99
N ALA A 241 42.34 11.28 4.61
CA ALA A 241 42.27 11.41 6.07
C ALA A 241 40.93 10.91 6.63
N LYS A 242 39.82 11.20 5.94
CA LYS A 242 38.50 10.64 6.28
C LYS A 242 38.50 9.12 6.16
N THR A 243 39.03 8.61 5.07
CA THR A 243 39.12 7.16 4.78
C THR A 243 39.95 6.44 5.85
N ASP A 244 41.14 7.00 6.20
CA ASP A 244 41.99 6.42 7.23
C ASP A 244 41.25 6.33 8.61
N ALA A 245 40.55 7.38 9.00
CA ALA A 245 39.74 7.35 10.22
C ALA A 245 38.64 6.26 10.20
N MET A 246 38.06 5.98 9.03
CA MET A 246 37.10 4.89 8.88
C MET A 246 37.76 3.51 8.92
N ILE A 247 38.97 3.38 8.34
CA ILE A 247 39.77 2.15 8.44
C ILE A 247 40.14 1.85 9.89
N GLU A 248 40.50 2.87 10.66
CA GLU A 248 40.87 2.71 12.09
C GLU A 248 39.74 2.15 12.96
N ILE A 249 38.48 2.41 12.63
CA ILE A 249 37.32 1.83 13.32
C ILE A 249 36.90 0.47 12.77
N GLY A 250 37.62 -0.07 11.77
CA GLY A 250 37.47 -1.42 11.24
C GLY A 250 36.65 -1.53 9.94
N ILE A 251 36.43 -0.43 9.22
CA ILE A 251 35.75 -0.46 7.91
C ILE A 251 36.73 -0.90 6.84
N THR A 252 36.29 -1.85 6.01
CA THR A 252 37.08 -2.42 4.91
C THR A 252 36.48 -2.21 3.53
N HIS A 253 35.21 -1.82 3.45
CA HIS A 253 34.51 -1.62 2.19
C HIS A 253 34.00 -0.18 2.08
N PHE A 254 34.10 0.40 0.90
CA PHE A 254 33.78 1.80 0.66
C PHE A 254 32.88 1.98 -0.55
N ALA A 255 32.07 3.05 -0.53
CA ALA A 255 31.34 3.52 -1.69
C ALA A 255 31.64 5.01 -1.95
N LEU A 256 31.83 5.37 -3.22
CA LEU A 256 32.04 6.75 -3.65
C LEU A 256 30.82 7.19 -4.45
N LEU A 257 30.06 8.13 -3.88
CA LEU A 257 28.77 8.57 -4.43
C LEU A 257 28.98 9.87 -5.21
N LEU A 258 28.70 9.83 -6.51
CA LEU A 258 28.79 10.95 -7.44
C LEU A 258 27.44 11.19 -8.16
N ASP A 259 26.36 10.72 -7.51
CA ASP A 259 24.96 10.95 -7.89
C ASP A 259 24.49 12.36 -7.50
N ASP A 260 23.39 12.79 -8.10
CA ASP A 260 22.65 14.02 -7.78
C ASP A 260 23.51 15.28 -7.69
N ILE A 261 24.46 15.42 -8.59
CA ILE A 261 25.37 16.56 -8.68
C ILE A 261 25.37 17.19 -10.08
N ASP A 262 25.79 18.48 -10.14
CA ASP A 262 25.93 19.18 -11.40
C ASP A 262 27.00 18.51 -12.30
N PRO A 263 26.67 18.09 -13.53
CA PRO A 263 27.59 17.43 -14.44
C PRO A 263 28.63 18.39 -15.08
N ASN A 264 28.94 19.50 -14.45
CA ASN A 264 29.90 20.48 -14.93
C ASN A 264 31.11 20.60 -13.99
N LEU A 265 32.31 20.68 -14.54
CA LEU A 265 33.51 20.99 -13.78
C LEU A 265 33.50 22.45 -13.31
N ARG A 266 33.42 22.67 -12.01
CA ARG A 266 33.27 24.00 -11.38
C ARG A 266 34.60 24.73 -11.32
N SER A 267 35.71 24.01 -11.04
CA SER A 267 37.02 24.58 -10.86
C SER A 267 37.70 24.89 -12.20
N ALA A 268 38.40 26.04 -12.28
CA ALA A 268 39.24 26.38 -13.42
C ALA A 268 40.41 25.41 -13.54
N ARG A 269 40.92 24.86 -12.42
CA ARG A 269 42.00 23.86 -12.44
C ARG A 269 41.53 22.53 -13.00
N ASP A 270 40.30 22.10 -12.62
CA ASP A 270 39.73 20.89 -13.17
C ASP A 270 39.52 21.00 -14.68
N ARG A 271 38.97 22.13 -15.15
CA ARG A 271 38.85 22.38 -16.59
C ARG A 271 40.20 22.43 -17.31
N ALA A 272 41.24 22.95 -16.66
CA ALA A 272 42.58 22.97 -17.24
C ALA A 272 43.19 21.55 -17.33
N LYS A 273 42.88 20.65 -16.36
CA LYS A 273 43.41 19.27 -16.34
C LYS A 273 42.60 18.31 -17.22
N TYR A 274 41.26 18.41 -17.15
CA TYR A 274 40.34 17.43 -17.75
C TYR A 274 39.59 17.97 -18.98
N GLY A 275 39.82 19.22 -19.38
CA GLY A 275 39.01 19.91 -20.36
C GLY A 275 37.59 20.13 -19.81
N ASN A 276 36.59 19.80 -20.61
CA ASN A 276 35.19 19.76 -20.15
C ASN A 276 34.71 18.32 -19.94
N ASP A 277 35.62 17.36 -19.86
CA ASP A 277 35.27 15.95 -19.66
C ASP A 277 35.11 15.67 -18.17
N TYR A 278 33.88 15.79 -17.74
CA TYR A 278 33.48 15.54 -16.37
C TYR A 278 33.61 14.05 -15.97
N ALA A 279 33.33 13.14 -16.91
CA ALA A 279 33.48 11.71 -16.68
C ALA A 279 34.96 11.35 -16.45
N LEU A 280 35.89 11.98 -17.20
CA LEU A 280 37.32 11.76 -17.03
C LEU A 280 37.81 12.20 -15.64
N ALA A 281 37.28 13.32 -15.13
CA ALA A 281 37.64 13.80 -13.79
C ALA A 281 37.17 12.83 -12.70
N GLN A 282 35.95 12.29 -12.84
CA GLN A 282 35.42 11.31 -11.91
C GLN A 282 36.16 9.97 -11.96
N VAL A 283 36.44 9.47 -13.15
CA VAL A 283 37.21 8.22 -13.33
C VAL A 283 38.62 8.34 -12.74
N ASP A 284 39.31 9.50 -12.94
CA ASP A 284 40.61 9.74 -12.32
C ASP A 284 40.55 9.67 -10.79
N LEU A 285 39.51 10.28 -10.18
CA LEU A 285 39.29 10.19 -8.74
C LEU A 285 39.04 8.74 -8.30
N CYS A 286 38.14 8.03 -8.99
CA CYS A 286 37.76 6.66 -8.65
C CYS A 286 38.98 5.72 -8.72
N ASN A 287 39.78 5.79 -9.79
CA ASN A 287 40.94 4.94 -9.96
C ASN A 287 42.02 5.21 -8.91
N ARG A 288 42.29 6.47 -8.61
CA ARG A 288 43.22 6.85 -7.53
C ARG A 288 42.75 6.37 -6.17
N TYR A 289 41.45 6.41 -5.93
CA TYR A 289 40.86 5.95 -4.68
C TYR A 289 40.94 4.42 -4.58
N GLN A 290 40.67 3.71 -5.67
CA GLN A 290 40.85 2.26 -5.77
C GLN A 290 42.31 1.86 -5.47
N ASP A 291 43.29 2.51 -6.09
CA ASP A 291 44.69 2.23 -5.85
C ASP A 291 45.09 2.45 -4.38
N TYR A 292 44.55 3.50 -3.76
CA TYR A 292 44.78 3.78 -2.34
C TYR A 292 44.22 2.70 -1.42
N LEU A 293 42.98 2.30 -1.67
CA LEU A 293 42.30 1.25 -0.87
C LEU A 293 43.01 -0.10 -1.05
N ALA A 294 43.40 -0.45 -2.27
CA ALA A 294 44.11 -1.68 -2.56
C ALA A 294 45.47 -1.77 -1.83
N ALA A 295 46.16 -0.64 -1.69
CA ALA A 295 47.44 -0.58 -0.96
C ALA A 295 47.25 -0.70 0.58
N LYS A 296 46.11 -0.35 1.12
CA LYS A 296 45.82 -0.29 2.56
C LYS A 296 45.07 -1.50 3.08
N ILE A 297 44.13 -2.06 2.31
CA ILE A 297 43.17 -3.04 2.78
C ILE A 297 43.12 -4.23 1.83
N PRO A 298 43.75 -5.34 2.15
CA PRO A 298 43.58 -6.57 1.37
C PRO A 298 42.13 -7.02 1.35
N GLY A 299 41.59 -7.32 0.18
CA GLY A 299 40.18 -7.78 0.02
C GLY A 299 39.16 -6.65 0.17
N HIS A 300 39.58 -5.37 0.05
CA HIS A 300 38.62 -4.25 0.02
C HIS A 300 37.66 -4.38 -1.15
N ARG A 301 36.56 -3.65 -1.06
CA ARG A 301 35.59 -3.45 -2.15
C ARG A 301 35.32 -1.96 -2.29
N LEU A 302 35.41 -1.46 -3.53
CA LEU A 302 34.96 -0.11 -3.87
C LEU A 302 33.79 -0.18 -4.83
N ILE A 303 32.69 0.46 -4.46
CA ILE A 303 31.50 0.63 -5.30
C ILE A 303 31.37 2.12 -5.65
N VAL A 304 31.07 2.44 -6.89
CA VAL A 304 30.93 3.82 -7.34
C VAL A 304 29.54 4.06 -7.89
N VAL A 305 28.89 5.13 -7.44
CA VAL A 305 27.65 5.64 -8.05
C VAL A 305 28.03 6.73 -9.05
N PRO A 306 27.91 6.49 -10.35
CA PRO A 306 28.18 7.53 -11.36
C PRO A 306 27.03 8.55 -11.42
N THR A 307 27.25 9.73 -11.98
CA THR A 307 26.21 10.75 -12.14
C THR A 307 25.08 10.29 -13.10
N GLU A 308 25.44 9.54 -14.15
CA GLU A 308 24.46 8.97 -15.09
C GLU A 308 24.06 7.54 -14.69
N TYR A 309 23.52 7.33 -13.47
CA TYR A 309 23.27 6.02 -12.88
C TYR A 309 21.97 5.32 -13.32
N TYR A 310 21.03 6.01 -13.99
CA TYR A 310 19.68 5.49 -14.29
C TYR A 310 19.24 5.60 -15.75
N GLN A 311 19.99 6.29 -16.62
CA GLN A 311 19.56 6.54 -18.00
C GLN A 311 19.66 5.28 -18.87
N GLU A 312 18.77 5.17 -19.83
CA GLU A 312 18.79 4.17 -20.87
C GLU A 312 19.85 4.49 -21.94
N GLY A 313 20.46 3.46 -22.52
CA GLY A 313 21.42 3.58 -23.61
C GLY A 313 22.80 4.10 -23.19
N THR A 314 23.68 4.31 -24.17
CA THR A 314 25.04 4.78 -23.94
C THR A 314 25.18 6.29 -24.16
N SER A 315 26.16 6.91 -23.50
CA SER A 315 26.54 8.31 -23.64
C SER A 315 28.05 8.46 -23.74
N PRO A 316 28.61 9.64 -24.09
CA PRO A 316 30.04 9.92 -23.96
C PRO A 316 30.53 9.69 -22.52
N TYR A 317 29.78 10.08 -21.53
CA TYR A 317 30.07 9.89 -20.11
C TYR A 317 30.24 8.40 -19.76
N ARG A 318 29.28 7.57 -20.10
CA ARG A 318 29.29 6.14 -19.83
C ARG A 318 30.36 5.40 -20.59
N ARG A 319 30.67 5.82 -21.84
CA ARG A 319 31.79 5.27 -22.59
C ARG A 319 33.16 5.57 -21.94
N THR A 320 33.31 6.75 -21.30
CA THR A 320 34.54 7.07 -20.56
C THR A 320 34.69 6.15 -19.34
N TYR A 321 33.60 5.90 -18.59
CA TYR A 321 33.60 4.93 -17.50
C TYR A 321 33.94 3.52 -17.99
N ASN A 322 33.21 3.02 -18.97
CA ASN A 322 33.46 1.69 -19.55
C ASN A 322 34.90 1.44 -19.95
N THR A 323 35.57 2.46 -20.55
CA THR A 323 36.89 2.27 -21.13
C THR A 323 38.07 2.65 -20.22
N LYS A 324 37.83 3.43 -19.16
CA LYS A 324 38.91 4.02 -18.35
C LYS A 324 38.78 3.74 -16.85
N LEU A 325 37.64 3.32 -16.36
CA LEU A 325 37.47 2.93 -14.94
C LEU A 325 38.24 1.64 -14.69
N SER A 326 38.90 1.52 -13.55
CA SER A 326 39.59 0.29 -13.15
C SER A 326 38.60 -0.89 -13.11
N PRO A 327 38.94 -2.06 -13.70
CA PRO A 327 38.03 -3.20 -13.78
C PRO A 327 37.64 -3.78 -12.41
N ASP A 328 38.42 -3.49 -11.37
CA ASP A 328 38.11 -3.96 -9.99
C ASP A 328 37.07 -3.10 -9.26
N ILE A 329 36.63 -2.00 -9.88
CA ILE A 329 35.60 -1.11 -9.31
C ILE A 329 34.22 -1.59 -9.75
N ILE A 330 33.35 -1.77 -8.77
CA ILE A 330 31.94 -2.13 -8.99
C ILE A 330 31.13 -0.86 -9.26
N VAL A 331 30.17 -0.92 -10.18
CA VAL A 331 29.33 0.22 -10.53
C VAL A 331 27.91 0.03 -10.00
N TYR A 332 27.38 1.06 -9.35
CA TYR A 332 25.97 1.14 -9.01
C TYR A 332 25.13 1.59 -10.21
N SER A 333 23.98 0.98 -10.37
CA SER A 333 22.92 1.43 -11.26
C SER A 333 21.55 1.27 -10.57
N THR A 334 20.61 2.15 -10.87
CA THR A 334 19.21 1.97 -10.43
C THR A 334 18.33 1.29 -11.50
N GLY A 335 18.90 0.92 -12.64
CA GLY A 335 18.14 0.41 -13.78
C GLY A 335 17.74 1.52 -14.76
N TYR A 336 16.65 1.30 -15.52
CA TYR A 336 16.13 2.30 -16.45
C TYR A 336 15.10 3.21 -15.75
N GLY A 337 15.58 4.05 -14.86
CA GLY A 337 14.83 4.98 -14.06
C GLY A 337 15.44 5.13 -12.68
N ILE A 338 15.16 6.25 -12.00
CA ILE A 338 15.59 6.46 -10.61
C ILE A 338 14.89 5.40 -9.73
N VAL A 339 13.59 5.21 -9.94
CA VAL A 339 12.79 4.14 -9.34
C VAL A 339 12.38 3.19 -10.46
N ALA A 340 13.21 2.17 -10.72
CA ALA A 340 12.95 1.23 -11.80
C ALA A 340 11.78 0.30 -11.43
N GLN A 341 10.74 0.26 -12.26
CA GLN A 341 9.61 -0.64 -12.08
C GLN A 341 9.99 -2.10 -12.39
N THR A 342 10.88 -2.28 -13.35
CA THR A 342 11.40 -3.59 -13.75
C THR A 342 12.91 -3.59 -13.84
N ILE A 343 13.52 -4.75 -13.59
CA ILE A 343 14.90 -5.07 -13.92
C ILE A 343 14.90 -6.46 -14.54
N THR A 344 14.77 -6.53 -15.85
CA THR A 344 14.73 -7.78 -16.59
C THR A 344 16.14 -8.29 -16.94
N PRO A 345 16.33 -9.58 -17.26
CA PRO A 345 17.60 -10.11 -17.72
C PRO A 345 18.14 -9.42 -18.99
N LYS A 346 17.23 -8.89 -19.82
CA LYS A 346 17.63 -8.10 -21.02
C LYS A 346 18.21 -6.75 -20.59
N GLU A 347 17.49 -6.01 -19.75
CA GLU A 347 17.95 -4.71 -19.22
C GLU A 347 19.27 -4.84 -18.47
N ALA A 348 19.41 -5.85 -17.61
CA ALA A 348 20.64 -6.11 -16.88
C ALA A 348 21.83 -6.37 -17.80
N ARG A 349 21.64 -7.14 -18.88
CA ARG A 349 22.68 -7.39 -19.89
C ARG A 349 23.09 -6.10 -20.58
N GLU A 350 22.13 -5.28 -21.02
CA GLU A 350 22.38 -4.00 -21.67
C GLU A 350 23.13 -3.03 -20.74
N ILE A 351 22.74 -2.95 -19.46
CA ILE A 351 23.42 -2.14 -18.44
C ILE A 351 24.85 -2.62 -18.22
N TYR A 352 25.05 -3.93 -18.09
CA TYR A 352 26.40 -4.51 -17.96
C TYR A 352 27.31 -4.19 -19.16
N GLU A 353 26.77 -4.33 -20.37
CA GLU A 353 27.52 -4.00 -21.60
C GLU A 353 27.83 -2.50 -21.71
N ILE A 354 26.93 -1.63 -21.28
CA ILE A 354 27.13 -0.17 -21.28
C ILE A 354 28.25 0.23 -20.32
N TRP A 355 28.24 -0.30 -19.10
CA TRP A 355 29.22 0.06 -18.08
C TRP A 355 30.57 -0.70 -18.25
N GLY A 356 30.53 -1.95 -18.72
CA GLY A 356 31.69 -2.83 -18.82
C GLY A 356 32.26 -3.28 -17.49
N HIS A 357 31.49 -3.20 -16.42
CA HIS A 357 31.84 -3.50 -15.04
C HIS A 357 30.76 -4.33 -14.37
N ASP A 358 31.11 -5.05 -13.33
CA ASP A 358 30.15 -5.71 -12.45
C ASP A 358 29.20 -4.69 -11.84
N ILE A 359 27.90 -5.01 -11.84
CA ILE A 359 26.84 -4.13 -11.39
C ILE A 359 26.30 -4.57 -10.02
N VAL A 360 26.12 -3.62 -9.14
CA VAL A 360 25.21 -3.75 -7.98
C VAL A 360 24.04 -2.80 -8.22
N TYR A 361 22.84 -3.30 -8.07
CA TYR A 361 21.67 -2.44 -8.12
C TYR A 361 21.48 -1.70 -6.81
N TRP A 362 21.45 -0.36 -6.87
CA TRP A 362 20.81 0.46 -5.87
C TRP A 362 19.34 0.47 -6.19
N ASP A 363 18.59 -0.47 -5.62
CA ASP A 363 17.17 -0.57 -5.88
C ASP A 363 16.40 0.39 -4.99
N ASN A 364 15.75 1.38 -5.60
CA ASN A 364 14.93 2.36 -4.88
C ASN A 364 13.56 1.76 -4.52
N TYR A 365 13.61 0.64 -3.81
CA TYR A 365 12.51 -0.05 -3.19
C TYR A 365 12.96 -0.59 -1.81
N PRO A 366 12.19 -0.40 -0.75
CA PRO A 366 10.87 0.23 -0.61
C PRO A 366 10.89 1.73 -0.24
N VAL A 367 11.91 2.51 -0.64
CA VAL A 367 12.04 3.91 -0.26
C VAL A 367 10.77 4.72 -0.51
N ASN A 368 10.36 5.53 0.47
CA ASN A 368 9.15 6.35 0.42
C ASN A 368 9.41 7.87 0.60
N ASP A 369 10.67 8.30 0.59
CA ASP A 369 11.07 9.67 0.84
C ASP A 369 10.47 10.68 -0.16
N TYR A 370 10.16 10.25 -1.38
CA TYR A 370 9.49 11.06 -2.41
C TYR A 370 7.94 11.01 -2.31
N ASN A 371 7.38 10.14 -1.46
CA ASN A 371 5.95 10.04 -1.19
C ASN A 371 5.67 9.56 0.24
N ARG A 372 5.96 10.43 1.21
CA ARG A 372 5.88 10.15 2.66
C ARG A 372 4.47 9.90 3.20
N THR A 373 3.46 9.99 2.34
CA THR A 373 2.08 9.65 2.71
C THR A 373 1.74 8.17 2.50
N LYS A 374 2.68 7.38 1.95
CA LYS A 374 2.50 5.97 1.68
C LYS A 374 3.62 5.13 2.30
N LEU A 375 3.26 3.94 2.73
CA LEU A 375 4.20 2.87 3.06
C LEU A 375 4.24 1.89 1.89
N PHE A 376 5.44 1.45 1.53
CA PHE A 376 5.64 0.48 0.45
C PHE A 376 5.90 -0.90 1.04
N MET A 377 4.83 -1.59 1.46
CA MET A 377 4.88 -2.86 2.16
C MET A 377 4.52 -4.07 1.28
N ALA A 378 4.40 -3.89 -0.04
CA ALA A 378 4.20 -4.99 -0.96
C ALA A 378 5.48 -5.85 -1.09
N PRO A 379 5.41 -7.08 -1.60
CA PRO A 379 6.60 -7.85 -1.91
C PRO A 379 7.36 -7.24 -3.09
N ILE A 380 8.69 -7.39 -3.11
CA ILE A 380 9.45 -6.97 -4.29
C ILE A 380 9.00 -7.75 -5.53
N ALA A 381 8.83 -7.06 -6.64
CA ALA A 381 8.38 -7.65 -7.90
C ALA A 381 9.08 -6.99 -9.10
N GLY A 382 8.88 -7.55 -10.30
CA GLY A 382 9.44 -6.99 -11.54
C GLY A 382 10.94 -7.18 -11.72
N ARG A 383 11.60 -7.95 -10.84
CA ARG A 383 13.02 -8.32 -10.98
C ARG A 383 13.09 -9.73 -11.55
N GLY A 384 13.80 -9.87 -12.66
CA GLY A 384 13.94 -11.17 -13.30
C GLY A 384 14.87 -12.12 -12.54
N PRO A 385 14.72 -13.44 -12.71
CA PRO A 385 15.67 -14.39 -12.16
C PRO A 385 17.01 -14.26 -12.90
N THR A 386 18.11 -14.45 -12.19
CA THR A 386 19.47 -14.53 -12.75
C THR A 386 19.81 -13.38 -13.70
N LEU A 387 20.16 -12.23 -13.15
CA LEU A 387 20.49 -11.03 -13.93
C LEU A 387 21.96 -11.05 -14.39
N PRO A 388 22.24 -11.03 -15.70
CA PRO A 388 23.61 -11.06 -16.21
C PRO A 388 24.47 -9.87 -15.74
N GLY A 389 25.74 -10.12 -15.34
CA GLY A 389 26.68 -9.08 -14.91
C GLY A 389 26.30 -8.39 -13.59
N THR A 390 25.37 -8.99 -12.81
CA THR A 390 24.90 -8.45 -11.53
C THR A 390 25.53 -9.20 -10.37
N LEU A 391 26.27 -8.49 -9.51
CA LEU A 391 26.78 -9.03 -8.25
C LEU A 391 25.72 -9.04 -7.15
N GLY A 392 24.71 -8.18 -7.24
CA GLY A 392 23.64 -8.15 -6.26
C GLY A 392 22.87 -6.85 -6.16
N PHE A 393 22.27 -6.67 -4.98
CA PHE A 393 21.36 -5.58 -4.68
C PHE A 393 21.64 -4.96 -3.32
N THR A 394 21.53 -3.62 -3.25
CA THR A 394 21.31 -2.90 -2.01
C THR A 394 20.01 -2.11 -2.14
N PHE A 395 19.03 -2.48 -1.36
CA PHE A 395 17.70 -1.90 -1.36
C PHE A 395 17.70 -0.61 -0.54
N ASN A 396 17.11 0.46 -1.09
CA ASN A 396 16.92 1.71 -0.38
C ASN A 396 15.60 1.62 0.42
N PRO A 397 15.65 1.61 1.76
CA PRO A 397 14.47 1.36 2.60
C PRO A 397 13.63 2.63 2.82
N MET A 398 12.48 2.47 3.47
CA MET A 398 11.66 3.59 3.94
C MET A 398 12.33 4.35 5.09
N ASN A 399 11.86 5.58 5.34
CA ASN A 399 12.21 6.32 6.56
C ASN A 399 11.82 5.55 7.84
N GLU A 400 10.82 4.69 7.75
CA GLU A 400 10.29 3.81 8.78
C GLU A 400 11.09 2.50 8.82
N ALA A 401 12.05 2.41 9.76
CA ALA A 401 13.00 1.29 9.82
C ALA A 401 12.32 -0.05 10.14
N GLU A 402 11.41 -0.07 11.12
CA GLU A 402 10.69 -1.30 11.52
C GLU A 402 9.75 -1.77 10.41
N LEU A 403 9.03 -0.83 9.79
CA LEU A 403 8.09 -1.15 8.72
C LEU A 403 8.80 -1.57 7.42
N SER A 404 10.06 -1.16 7.23
CA SER A 404 10.89 -1.60 6.11
C SER A 404 11.24 -3.09 6.17
N LYS A 405 11.21 -3.71 7.34
CA LYS A 405 11.59 -5.13 7.51
C LYS A 405 10.72 -6.08 6.68
N LEU A 406 9.41 -5.79 6.54
CA LEU A 406 8.52 -6.65 5.74
C LEU A 406 8.93 -6.76 4.27
N PRO A 407 8.99 -5.66 3.50
CA PRO A 407 9.45 -5.74 2.11
C PRO A 407 10.91 -6.22 2.01
N LEU A 408 11.78 -5.87 2.96
CA LEU A 408 13.18 -6.31 2.95
C LEU A 408 13.33 -7.83 3.15
N LEU A 409 12.45 -8.50 3.91
CA LEU A 409 12.41 -9.97 3.94
C LEU A 409 12.15 -10.53 2.54
N THR A 410 11.19 -9.98 1.80
CA THR A 410 10.93 -10.45 0.43
C THR A 410 12.12 -10.20 -0.50
N CYS A 411 12.86 -9.10 -0.29
CA CYS A 411 14.12 -8.82 -0.98
C CYS A 411 15.21 -9.84 -0.62
N ALA A 412 15.28 -10.26 0.65
CA ALA A 412 16.19 -11.30 1.09
C ALA A 412 15.90 -12.64 0.40
N ASP A 413 14.64 -13.04 0.33
CA ASP A 413 14.20 -14.27 -0.34
C ASP A 413 14.50 -14.24 -1.85
N TYR A 414 14.17 -13.13 -2.52
CA TYR A 414 14.49 -12.94 -3.93
C TYR A 414 15.99 -13.03 -4.21
N THR A 415 16.82 -12.35 -3.44
CA THR A 415 18.26 -12.32 -3.68
C THR A 415 18.97 -13.60 -3.26
N TRP A 416 18.32 -14.42 -2.43
CA TRP A 416 18.81 -15.71 -2.04
C TRP A 416 18.53 -16.77 -3.12
N ASN A 417 17.28 -16.90 -3.58
CA ASN A 417 16.87 -17.89 -4.58
C ASN A 417 15.89 -17.25 -5.59
N SER A 418 16.42 -16.49 -6.53
CA SER A 418 15.66 -15.70 -7.49
C SER A 418 14.83 -16.55 -8.45
N ALA A 419 15.25 -17.79 -8.71
CA ALA A 419 14.57 -18.72 -9.62
C ALA A 419 13.29 -19.30 -9.01
N SER A 420 13.28 -19.51 -7.70
CA SER A 420 12.13 -20.07 -6.95
C SER A 420 11.27 -18.99 -6.29
N TYR A 421 11.66 -17.73 -6.39
CA TYR A 421 10.96 -16.62 -5.74
C TYR A 421 9.57 -16.39 -6.32
N VAL A 422 8.55 -16.40 -5.45
CA VAL A 422 7.16 -16.05 -5.75
C VAL A 422 6.76 -14.93 -4.80
N PRO A 423 6.51 -13.70 -5.29
CA PRO A 423 6.28 -12.52 -4.45
C PRO A 423 5.23 -12.72 -3.36
N GLU A 424 4.06 -13.23 -3.73
CA GLU A 424 2.94 -13.44 -2.82
C GLU A 424 3.27 -14.43 -1.70
N HIS A 425 3.91 -15.56 -2.04
CA HIS A 425 4.32 -16.58 -1.06
C HIS A 425 5.40 -16.05 -0.12
N SER A 426 6.37 -15.30 -0.66
CA SER A 426 7.43 -14.68 0.14
C SER A 426 6.86 -13.66 1.12
N TRP A 427 5.89 -12.84 0.69
CA TRP A 427 5.23 -11.86 1.53
C TRP A 427 4.45 -12.51 2.68
N GLU A 428 3.68 -13.56 2.38
CA GLU A 428 2.94 -14.33 3.39
C GLU A 428 3.86 -14.87 4.49
N ARG A 429 4.99 -15.41 4.11
CA ARG A 429 6.01 -15.93 5.03
C ARG A 429 6.67 -14.80 5.82
N ALA A 430 6.95 -13.66 5.17
CA ALA A 430 7.50 -12.48 5.83
C ALA A 430 6.54 -11.92 6.88
N VAL A 431 5.24 -11.88 6.59
CA VAL A 431 4.18 -11.52 7.55
C VAL A 431 4.17 -12.47 8.74
N ALA A 432 4.25 -13.79 8.50
CA ALA A 432 4.27 -14.78 9.56
C ALA A 432 5.54 -14.68 10.44
N ILE A 433 6.69 -14.37 9.84
CA ILE A 433 7.96 -14.16 10.57
C ILE A 433 7.88 -12.94 11.50
N LEU A 434 7.39 -11.80 11.00
CA LEU A 434 7.34 -10.55 11.76
C LEU A 434 6.15 -10.50 12.72
N GLY A 435 5.02 -11.07 12.33
CA GLY A 435 3.79 -11.10 13.13
C GLY A 435 3.78 -12.17 14.23
N GLY A 436 4.50 -13.27 14.03
CA GLY A 436 4.54 -14.38 14.99
C GLY A 436 3.14 -14.88 15.39
N GLU A 437 2.86 -14.95 16.68
CA GLU A 437 1.54 -15.33 17.21
C GLU A 437 0.43 -14.32 16.88
N HIS A 438 0.79 -13.07 16.52
CA HIS A 438 -0.12 -11.97 16.17
C HIS A 438 -0.07 -11.64 14.67
N GLN A 439 0.27 -12.62 13.83
CA GLN A 439 0.41 -12.41 12.39
C GLN A 439 -0.84 -11.86 11.71
N ASP A 440 -2.03 -12.15 12.19
CA ASP A 440 -3.28 -11.66 11.61
C ASP A 440 -3.44 -10.14 11.81
N THR A 441 -3.06 -9.63 12.99
CA THR A 441 -3.02 -8.19 13.28
C THR A 441 -1.97 -7.50 12.40
N TYR A 442 -0.76 -8.09 12.29
CA TYR A 442 0.30 -7.57 11.43
C TYR A 442 -0.10 -7.56 9.95
N ARG A 443 -0.69 -8.67 9.47
CA ARG A 443 -1.23 -8.84 8.12
C ARG A 443 -2.25 -7.76 7.78
N ARG A 444 -3.25 -7.56 8.65
CA ARG A 444 -4.30 -6.56 8.44
C ARG A 444 -3.71 -5.16 8.25
N PHE A 445 -2.71 -4.78 9.05
CA PHE A 445 -2.01 -3.52 8.84
C PHE A 445 -1.24 -3.50 7.50
N ALA A 446 -0.50 -4.55 7.20
CA ALA A 446 0.34 -4.64 6.02
C ALA A 446 -0.48 -4.67 4.72
N GLU A 447 -1.61 -5.39 4.69
CA GLU A 447 -2.55 -5.40 3.56
C GLU A 447 -3.06 -4.00 3.22
N HIS A 448 -3.27 -3.15 4.21
CA HIS A 448 -3.67 -1.76 4.01
C HIS A 448 -2.54 -0.85 3.51
N ASN A 449 -1.35 -1.37 3.29
CA ASN A 449 -0.16 -0.69 2.78
C ASN A 449 0.56 -1.47 1.67
N LEU A 450 -0.17 -2.34 0.93
CA LEU A 450 0.35 -3.10 -0.21
C LEU A 450 0.60 -2.22 -1.44
N VAL A 451 1.49 -1.26 -1.29
CA VAL A 451 1.91 -0.39 -2.38
C VAL A 451 3.31 -0.80 -2.81
N PHE A 452 3.51 -1.02 -4.11
CA PHE A 452 4.82 -1.32 -4.68
C PHE A 452 5.47 -0.07 -5.29
N PHE A 453 4.70 0.69 -6.11
CA PHE A 453 5.10 1.99 -6.64
C PHE A 453 3.92 2.96 -6.60
N PRO A 454 4.16 4.29 -6.48
CA PRO A 454 3.08 5.29 -6.37
C PRO A 454 2.12 5.28 -7.56
N ASP A 455 2.65 5.01 -8.76
CA ASP A 455 1.93 5.03 -10.03
C ASP A 455 1.70 3.63 -10.61
N GLY A 456 2.12 2.60 -9.88
CA GLY A 456 1.90 1.20 -10.26
C GLY A 456 0.46 0.75 -10.01
N PRO A 457 0.05 -0.40 -10.57
CA PRO A 457 -1.21 -1.00 -10.19
C PRO A 457 -1.17 -1.21 -8.67
N GLN A 458 -2.04 -0.48 -7.96
CA GLN A 458 -2.19 -0.68 -6.53
C GLN A 458 -2.78 -2.08 -6.36
N GLN A 459 -2.10 -2.92 -5.62
CA GLN A 459 -2.71 -4.17 -5.21
C GLN A 459 -3.84 -3.81 -4.26
N GLU A 460 -5.06 -4.15 -4.71
CA GLU A 460 -6.26 -3.96 -3.92
C GLU A 460 -6.15 -4.76 -2.62
N TYR A 461 -6.71 -4.23 -1.54
CA TYR A 461 -6.87 -4.96 -0.28
C TYR A 461 -7.62 -6.25 -0.53
N PRO A 462 -6.99 -7.42 -0.51
CA PRO A 462 -7.69 -8.63 -0.93
C PRO A 462 -8.85 -8.93 0.00
N THR A 463 -8.70 -8.72 1.31
CA THR A 463 -9.73 -9.04 2.31
C THR A 463 -10.90 -8.07 2.26
N LEU A 464 -10.67 -6.78 2.47
CA LEU A 464 -11.76 -5.79 2.53
C LEU A 464 -12.48 -5.63 1.18
N THR A 465 -11.74 -5.60 0.07
CA THR A 465 -12.29 -5.50 -1.28
C THR A 465 -13.20 -6.69 -1.59
N LYS A 466 -12.75 -7.88 -1.26
CA LYS A 466 -13.55 -9.11 -1.46
C LYS A 466 -14.85 -9.07 -0.66
N LEU A 467 -14.77 -8.79 0.63
CA LEU A 467 -15.95 -8.72 1.51
C LEU A 467 -16.95 -7.65 1.05
N ALA A 468 -16.43 -6.48 0.63
CA ALA A 468 -17.29 -5.41 0.11
C ALA A 468 -17.96 -5.82 -1.21
N GLN A 469 -17.25 -6.45 -2.14
CA GLN A 469 -17.80 -6.93 -3.41
C GLN A 469 -18.85 -8.02 -3.21
N GLU A 470 -18.59 -8.97 -2.30
CA GLU A 470 -19.53 -10.03 -1.94
C GLU A 470 -20.84 -9.45 -1.39
N PHE A 471 -20.74 -8.50 -0.44
CA PHE A 471 -21.91 -7.81 0.09
C PHE A 471 -22.65 -7.00 -0.98
N LEU A 472 -21.96 -6.14 -1.74
CA LEU A 472 -22.60 -5.30 -2.76
C LEU A 472 -23.30 -6.13 -3.84
N THR A 473 -22.73 -7.28 -4.22
CA THR A 473 -23.35 -8.21 -5.17
C THR A 473 -24.61 -8.83 -4.61
N ALA A 474 -24.57 -9.33 -3.38
CA ALA A 474 -25.72 -9.90 -2.70
C ALA A 474 -26.83 -8.86 -2.48
N HIS A 475 -26.46 -7.67 -2.02
CA HIS A 475 -27.41 -6.56 -1.83
C HIS A 475 -28.10 -6.15 -3.14
N LYS A 476 -27.36 -6.10 -4.25
CA LYS A 476 -27.93 -5.80 -5.58
C LYS A 476 -28.99 -6.85 -5.96
N ALA A 477 -28.67 -8.14 -5.80
CA ALA A 477 -29.61 -9.23 -6.09
C ALA A 477 -30.87 -9.14 -5.19
N TYR A 478 -30.69 -8.89 -3.88
CA TYR A 478 -31.76 -8.69 -2.93
C TYR A 478 -32.65 -7.48 -3.29
N ALA A 479 -32.05 -6.35 -3.67
CA ALA A 479 -32.77 -5.16 -4.08
C ALA A 479 -33.56 -5.36 -5.39
N GLU A 480 -33.02 -6.11 -6.36
CA GLU A 480 -33.70 -6.46 -7.62
C GLU A 480 -34.88 -7.41 -7.37
N ALA A 481 -34.71 -8.43 -6.53
CA ALA A 481 -35.79 -9.34 -6.15
C ALA A 481 -36.97 -8.59 -5.47
N ARG A 482 -36.64 -7.62 -4.62
CA ARG A 482 -37.65 -6.75 -3.99
C ARG A 482 -38.45 -5.91 -4.97
N LYS A 483 -37.78 -5.34 -6.01
CA LYS A 483 -38.49 -4.55 -7.03
C LYS A 483 -39.48 -5.39 -7.84
N SER A 484 -39.14 -6.66 -8.07
CA SER A 484 -39.93 -7.59 -8.85
C SER A 484 -41.16 -8.14 -8.11
N SER A 485 -41.24 -8.01 -6.78
CA SER A 485 -42.21 -8.67 -5.89
C SER A 485 -42.68 -7.72 -4.80
N ALA A 486 -43.26 -6.58 -5.17
CA ALA A 486 -43.75 -5.59 -4.18
C ALA A 486 -44.74 -6.15 -3.13
N ASP A 487 -45.45 -7.25 -3.47
CA ASP A 487 -46.48 -7.88 -2.61
C ASP A 487 -46.20 -9.37 -2.23
N ALA A 488 -45.07 -9.96 -2.69
CA ALA A 488 -44.73 -11.34 -2.36
C ALA A 488 -43.64 -11.39 -1.25
N PRO A 489 -43.65 -12.41 -0.37
CA PRO A 489 -42.57 -12.60 0.56
C PRO A 489 -41.28 -12.83 -0.20
N ILE A 490 -40.23 -12.10 0.18
CA ILE A 490 -38.86 -12.27 -0.37
C ILE A 490 -38.36 -13.63 0.09
N ASP A 491 -37.56 -14.26 -0.75
CA ASP A 491 -36.83 -15.46 -0.42
C ASP A 491 -35.95 -15.20 0.82
N ASP A 492 -36.28 -15.85 1.93
CA ASP A 492 -35.57 -15.72 3.19
C ASP A 492 -34.08 -16.07 3.02
N GLU A 493 -33.74 -17.01 2.12
CA GLU A 493 -32.35 -17.40 1.83
C GLU A 493 -31.55 -16.22 1.25
N LEU A 494 -32.12 -15.43 0.35
CA LEU A 494 -31.43 -14.27 -0.25
C LEU A 494 -31.21 -13.14 0.77
N LYS A 495 -32.16 -12.94 1.67
CA LYS A 495 -32.04 -11.99 2.79
C LYS A 495 -30.97 -12.43 3.77
N ASP A 496 -30.99 -13.70 4.18
CA ASP A 496 -30.03 -14.26 5.13
C ASP A 496 -28.60 -14.24 4.54
N ASP A 497 -28.40 -14.56 3.27
CA ASP A 497 -27.12 -14.46 2.59
C ASP A 497 -26.60 -13.00 2.58
N THR A 498 -27.47 -12.04 2.26
CA THR A 498 -27.10 -10.61 2.27
C THR A 498 -26.70 -10.13 3.66
N LEU A 499 -27.45 -10.52 4.70
CA LEU A 499 -27.13 -10.18 6.07
C LEU A 499 -25.81 -10.81 6.54
N ALA A 500 -25.56 -12.08 6.19
CA ALA A 500 -24.31 -12.78 6.54
C ALA A 500 -23.08 -12.08 5.93
N LYS A 501 -23.17 -11.66 4.67
CA LYS A 501 -22.07 -10.95 3.98
C LYS A 501 -21.87 -9.53 4.55
N LEU A 502 -22.96 -8.83 4.90
CA LEU A 502 -22.87 -7.54 5.55
C LEU A 502 -22.22 -7.65 6.93
N LYS A 503 -22.54 -8.70 7.67
CA LYS A 503 -21.93 -8.96 8.98
C LYS A 503 -20.44 -9.27 8.87
N ALA A 504 -20.03 -10.08 7.90
CA ALA A 504 -18.61 -10.34 7.64
C ALA A 504 -17.84 -9.05 7.33
N LEU A 505 -18.42 -8.17 6.52
CA LEU A 505 -17.84 -6.85 6.23
C LEU A 505 -17.81 -5.95 7.48
N GLN A 506 -18.83 -5.99 8.33
CA GLN A 506 -18.85 -5.29 9.61
C GLN A 506 -17.73 -5.76 10.54
N ASP A 507 -17.56 -7.09 10.66
CA ASP A 507 -16.53 -7.68 11.52
C ASP A 507 -15.13 -7.22 11.11
N GLU A 508 -14.85 -7.09 9.79
CA GLU A 508 -13.60 -6.54 9.29
C GLU A 508 -13.45 -5.05 9.62
N PHE A 509 -14.48 -4.22 9.46
CA PHE A 509 -14.39 -2.81 9.87
C PHE A 509 -14.20 -2.65 11.39
N ARG A 510 -14.80 -3.50 12.21
CA ARG A 510 -14.57 -3.50 13.66
C ARG A 510 -13.16 -3.94 14.03
N ALA A 511 -12.60 -4.91 13.28
CA ALA A 511 -11.22 -5.29 13.43
C ALA A 511 -10.25 -4.13 13.06
N LEU A 512 -10.57 -3.35 12.02
CA LEU A 512 -9.82 -2.12 11.70
C LEU A 512 -9.95 -1.05 12.79
N GLU A 513 -11.13 -0.89 13.39
CA GLU A 513 -11.33 0.03 14.51
C GLU A 513 -10.46 -0.33 15.72
N GLY A 514 -10.28 -1.63 16.00
CA GLY A 514 -9.44 -2.14 17.09
C GLY A 514 -7.95 -2.19 16.77
N LEU A 515 -7.60 -2.19 15.48
CA LEU A 515 -6.26 -2.49 14.98
C LEU A 515 -5.14 -1.67 15.64
N ARG A 516 -5.38 -0.38 15.87
CA ARG A 516 -4.38 0.48 16.47
C ARG A 516 -3.96 0.01 17.87
N GLY A 517 -4.95 -0.31 18.71
CA GLY A 517 -4.68 -0.78 20.09
C GLY A 517 -3.91 -2.10 20.11
N GLU A 518 -4.31 -3.06 19.28
CA GLU A 518 -3.63 -4.34 19.16
C GLU A 518 -2.20 -4.16 18.62
N PHE A 519 -2.02 -3.32 17.60
CA PHE A 519 -0.71 -3.09 17.00
C PHE A 519 0.25 -2.38 17.95
N GLU A 520 -0.23 -1.40 18.75
CA GLU A 520 0.56 -0.73 19.80
C GLU A 520 0.97 -1.71 20.92
N GLU A 521 0.13 -2.69 21.24
CA GLU A 521 0.41 -3.72 22.25
C GLU A 521 1.44 -4.74 21.76
N TYR A 522 1.25 -5.27 20.55
CA TYR A 522 2.05 -6.41 20.06
C TYR A 522 3.32 -5.97 19.31
N PHE A 523 3.32 -4.80 18.67
CA PHE A 523 4.41 -4.30 17.85
C PHE A 523 4.81 -2.86 18.22
N PRO A 524 5.23 -2.57 19.46
CA PRO A 524 5.37 -1.20 19.96
C PRO A 524 6.41 -0.36 19.21
N LEU A 525 7.45 -0.95 18.60
CA LEU A 525 8.43 -0.23 17.81
C LEU A 525 7.85 0.16 16.45
N ALA A 526 7.25 -0.78 15.75
CA ALA A 526 6.58 -0.54 14.47
C ALA A 526 5.38 0.42 14.63
N ALA A 527 4.64 0.33 15.74
CA ALA A 527 3.49 1.20 16.01
C ALA A 527 3.86 2.68 16.11
N LYS A 528 5.06 3.01 16.60
CA LYS A 528 5.54 4.40 16.63
C LYS A 528 5.70 4.99 15.24
N GLU A 529 6.24 4.21 14.32
CA GLU A 529 6.42 4.60 12.92
C GLU A 529 5.08 4.58 12.18
N ALA A 530 4.22 3.62 12.49
CA ALA A 530 2.91 3.42 11.90
C ALA A 530 1.81 4.36 12.42
N ALA A 531 2.07 5.17 13.46
CA ALA A 531 1.04 5.92 14.18
C ALA A 531 0.07 6.73 13.31
N PRO A 532 0.51 7.51 12.29
CA PRO A 532 -0.42 8.25 11.43
C PRO A 532 -1.29 7.34 10.57
N TYR A 533 -0.77 6.21 10.13
CA TYR A 533 -1.46 5.21 9.32
C TYR A 533 -2.47 4.41 10.16
N LEU A 534 -2.08 3.99 11.36
CA LEU A 534 -2.95 3.28 12.30
C LEU A 534 -4.14 4.15 12.72
N LYS A 535 -3.90 5.44 13.00
CA LYS A 535 -4.99 6.38 13.32
C LYS A 535 -5.99 6.48 12.16
N ARG A 536 -5.50 6.47 10.93
CA ARG A 536 -6.32 6.49 9.74
C ARG A 536 -7.18 5.24 9.61
N LEU A 537 -6.56 4.07 9.76
CA LEU A 537 -7.26 2.79 9.68
C LEU A 537 -8.32 2.66 10.79
N GLU A 538 -8.00 3.09 12.01
CA GLU A 538 -8.95 3.18 13.13
C GLU A 538 -10.17 4.04 12.75
N ASN A 539 -9.96 5.21 12.16
CA ASN A 539 -11.04 6.10 11.75
C ASN A 539 -11.91 5.47 10.64
N TRP A 540 -11.29 4.87 9.64
CA TRP A 540 -12.03 4.17 8.58
C TRP A 540 -12.79 2.95 9.11
N GLY A 541 -12.21 2.22 10.06
CA GLY A 541 -12.88 1.15 10.79
C GLY A 541 -14.16 1.65 11.47
N LYS A 542 -14.07 2.78 12.19
CA LYS A 542 -15.24 3.42 12.83
C LYS A 542 -16.31 3.81 11.84
N VAL A 543 -15.93 4.46 10.73
CA VAL A 543 -16.87 4.86 9.67
C VAL A 543 -17.57 3.64 9.06
N GLY A 544 -16.78 2.62 8.67
CA GLY A 544 -17.32 1.39 8.10
C GLY A 544 -18.25 0.64 9.07
N ALA A 545 -17.87 0.58 10.36
CA ALA A 545 -18.70 -0.01 11.40
C ALA A 545 -20.03 0.74 11.57
N TYR A 546 -20.03 2.07 11.55
CA TYR A 546 -21.27 2.86 11.59
C TYR A 546 -22.16 2.60 10.39
N TYR A 547 -21.61 2.53 9.18
CA TYR A 547 -22.38 2.27 7.97
C TYR A 547 -22.96 0.86 7.97
N THR A 548 -22.17 -0.13 8.31
CA THR A 548 -22.62 -1.52 8.34
C THR A 548 -23.62 -1.80 9.49
N ASP A 549 -23.42 -1.24 10.69
CA ASP A 549 -24.40 -1.28 11.78
C ASP A 549 -25.77 -0.73 11.36
N THR A 550 -25.71 0.39 10.65
CA THR A 550 -26.91 1.06 10.15
C THR A 550 -27.65 0.21 9.13
N LEU A 551 -26.91 -0.33 8.15
CA LEU A 551 -27.47 -1.18 7.11
C LEU A 551 -28.05 -2.49 7.67
N LEU A 552 -27.41 -3.09 8.68
CA LEU A 552 -27.95 -4.28 9.37
C LEU A 552 -29.32 -4.00 9.97
N LYS A 553 -29.45 -2.92 10.73
CA LYS A 553 -30.74 -2.52 11.36
C LYS A 553 -31.83 -2.28 10.32
N ILE A 554 -31.47 -1.62 9.19
CA ILE A 554 -32.44 -1.35 8.13
C ILE A 554 -32.88 -2.64 7.43
N LEU A 555 -31.92 -3.52 7.09
CA LEU A 555 -32.24 -4.79 6.42
C LEU A 555 -33.03 -5.75 7.32
N GLU A 556 -32.75 -5.76 8.62
CA GLU A 556 -33.52 -6.54 9.61
C GLU A 556 -34.94 -6.01 9.77
N ALA A 557 -35.11 -4.70 9.93
CA ALA A 557 -36.43 -4.05 10.12
C ALA A 557 -37.32 -4.14 8.87
N GLY A 558 -36.75 -4.35 7.70
CA GLY A 558 -37.46 -4.35 6.42
C GLY A 558 -37.76 -2.93 5.89
N PRO A 559 -38.40 -2.81 4.72
CA PRO A 559 -38.67 -1.53 4.09
C PRO A 559 -39.73 -0.74 4.82
N LEU A 560 -39.56 0.56 4.88
CA LEU A 560 -40.64 1.48 5.27
C LEU A 560 -41.63 1.55 4.12
N SER A 561 -42.82 0.98 4.34
CA SER A 561 -43.98 1.17 3.47
C SER A 561 -45.00 2.04 4.18
N SER A 562 -45.67 2.93 3.45
CA SER A 562 -46.65 3.88 4.02
C SER A 562 -47.82 3.21 4.76
N SER A 563 -48.04 1.91 4.59
CA SER A 563 -49.11 1.12 5.23
C SER A 563 -48.71 0.37 6.50
N THR A 564 -47.39 0.32 6.83
CA THR A 564 -46.86 -0.54 7.91
C THR A 564 -45.89 0.14 8.86
N VAL A 565 -45.78 1.45 8.84
CA VAL A 565 -44.82 2.20 9.67
C VAL A 565 -45.22 2.13 11.14
N THR A 566 -44.43 1.47 11.97
CA THR A 566 -44.60 1.46 13.43
C THR A 566 -43.70 2.50 14.11
N PRO A 567 -44.01 2.99 15.32
CA PRO A 567 -43.15 3.88 16.09
C PRO A 567 -41.74 3.28 16.33
N GLU A 568 -41.66 1.95 16.47
CA GLU A 568 -40.40 1.22 16.62
C GLU A 568 -39.55 1.31 15.36
N MET A 569 -40.16 1.15 14.18
CA MET A 569 -39.44 1.32 12.89
C MET A 569 -38.93 2.75 12.76
N LEU A 570 -39.69 3.76 13.04
CA LEU A 570 -39.30 5.15 13.03
C LEU A 570 -38.09 5.41 13.94
N SER A 571 -38.14 4.89 15.18
CA SER A 571 -37.02 4.98 16.12
C SER A 571 -35.76 4.31 15.61
N THR A 572 -35.88 3.13 14.99
CA THR A 572 -34.75 2.40 14.40
C THR A 572 -34.11 3.20 13.27
N TYR A 573 -34.93 3.75 12.38
CA TYR A 573 -34.43 4.55 11.27
C TYR A 573 -33.83 5.89 11.72
N SER A 574 -34.39 6.55 12.74
CA SER A 574 -33.79 7.76 13.31
C SER A 574 -32.42 7.49 13.91
N THR A 575 -32.28 6.39 14.67
CA THR A 575 -30.99 5.97 15.24
C THR A 575 -30.01 5.57 14.15
N ALA A 576 -30.48 4.91 13.08
CA ALA A 576 -29.68 4.53 11.95
C ALA A 576 -29.14 5.78 11.19
N LEU A 577 -30.00 6.77 11.01
CA LEU A 577 -29.62 8.04 10.39
C LEU A 577 -28.57 8.80 11.21
N GLU A 578 -28.75 8.91 12.51
CA GLU A 578 -27.76 9.52 13.40
C GLU A 578 -26.39 8.82 13.31
N THR A 579 -26.41 7.49 13.28
CA THR A 579 -25.19 6.67 13.15
C THR A 579 -24.51 6.90 11.79
N TYR A 580 -25.31 6.96 10.71
CA TYR A 580 -24.78 7.28 9.37
C TYR A 580 -24.15 8.68 9.30
N LEU A 581 -24.80 9.69 9.89
CA LEU A 581 -24.27 11.06 9.94
C LEU A 581 -22.94 11.13 10.71
N LYS A 582 -22.81 10.37 11.81
CA LYS A 582 -21.53 10.25 12.53
C LYS A 582 -20.44 9.66 11.65
N GLY A 583 -20.75 8.58 10.90
CA GLY A 583 -19.82 7.98 9.95
C GLY A 583 -19.41 8.96 8.83
N LEU A 584 -20.39 9.66 8.25
CA LEU A 584 -20.16 10.66 7.22
C LEU A 584 -19.26 11.80 7.71
N ALA A 585 -19.48 12.28 8.94
CA ALA A 585 -18.63 13.30 9.57
C ALA A 585 -17.18 12.85 9.66
N LEU A 586 -16.93 11.67 10.26
CA LEU A 586 -15.59 11.13 10.41
C LEU A 586 -14.89 10.94 9.05
N ASN A 587 -15.60 10.41 8.05
CA ASN A 587 -15.04 10.22 6.71
C ASN A 587 -14.62 11.56 6.07
N ARG A 588 -15.46 12.59 6.17
CA ARG A 588 -15.17 13.91 5.60
C ARG A 588 -13.98 14.60 6.25
N PHE A 589 -13.94 14.64 7.56
CA PHE A 589 -12.80 15.26 8.28
C PHE A 589 -11.50 14.51 8.04
N ASP A 590 -11.57 13.21 7.88
CA ASP A 590 -10.40 12.40 7.55
C ASP A 590 -9.87 12.67 6.13
N VAL A 591 -10.75 12.85 5.15
CA VAL A 591 -10.39 13.23 3.78
C VAL A 591 -9.76 14.63 3.72
N LEU A 592 -10.26 15.58 4.51
CA LEU A 592 -9.74 16.96 4.55
C LEU A 592 -8.39 17.07 5.29
N SER A 593 -8.14 16.22 6.31
CA SER A 593 -6.95 16.31 7.16
C SER A 593 -5.70 15.70 6.58
N SER A 594 -5.81 14.79 5.58
CA SER A 594 -4.65 14.21 4.91
C SER A 594 -5.04 13.56 3.59
N SER A 595 -4.80 14.24 2.51
CA SER A 595 -4.87 13.65 1.18
C SER A 595 -3.95 12.43 1.10
N GLN A 596 -4.52 11.23 0.89
CA GLN A 596 -3.81 10.07 0.32
C GLN A 596 -2.83 9.27 1.20
N ILE A 597 -3.03 9.16 2.51
CA ILE A 597 -2.31 8.14 3.29
C ILE A 597 -2.83 6.75 2.89
N GLY A 598 -1.91 5.86 2.53
CA GLY A 598 -2.21 4.44 2.27
C GLY A 598 -3.34 4.19 1.27
N SER A 599 -4.27 3.41 1.68
CA SER A 599 -5.37 2.82 0.91
C SER A 599 -6.58 3.71 0.63
N SER A 600 -6.46 5.01 0.71
CA SER A 600 -7.59 5.93 0.45
C SER A 600 -8.33 5.64 -0.87
N THR A 601 -7.60 5.21 -1.90
CA THR A 601 -8.14 4.87 -3.24
C THR A 601 -9.01 3.61 -3.25
N VAL A 602 -8.93 2.77 -2.23
CA VAL A 602 -9.72 1.53 -2.11
C VAL A 602 -10.81 1.68 -1.06
N VAL A 603 -10.46 2.12 0.15
CA VAL A 603 -11.41 2.20 1.27
C VAL A 603 -12.48 3.26 1.04
N LEU A 604 -12.11 4.44 0.54
CA LEU A 604 -13.09 5.51 0.31
C LEU A 604 -14.19 5.13 -0.69
N PRO A 605 -13.91 4.53 -1.87
CA PRO A 605 -14.95 4.04 -2.75
C PRO A 605 -15.86 2.98 -2.14
N ILE A 606 -15.34 2.14 -1.23
CA ILE A 606 -16.16 1.17 -0.48
C ILE A 606 -17.11 1.91 0.46
N LEU A 607 -16.62 2.85 1.26
CA LEU A 607 -17.44 3.67 2.15
C LEU A 607 -18.51 4.46 1.40
N ASP A 608 -18.15 5.06 0.27
CA ASP A 608 -19.09 5.76 -0.60
C ASP A 608 -20.17 4.82 -1.16
N SER A 609 -19.78 3.57 -1.50
CA SER A 609 -20.74 2.56 -1.98
C SER A 609 -21.70 2.14 -0.88
N LEU A 610 -21.21 1.96 0.35
CA LEU A 610 -22.08 1.70 1.51
C LEU A 610 -23.03 2.87 1.79
N GLY A 611 -22.54 4.11 1.67
CA GLY A 611 -23.35 5.31 1.78
C GLY A 611 -24.46 5.37 0.73
N ARG A 612 -24.16 5.01 -0.53
CA ARG A 612 -25.18 4.90 -1.60
C ARG A 612 -26.21 3.80 -1.32
N VAL A 613 -25.77 2.65 -0.85
CA VAL A 613 -26.69 1.57 -0.42
C VAL A 613 -27.62 2.07 0.69
N PHE A 614 -27.08 2.77 1.68
CA PHE A 614 -27.89 3.39 2.72
C PHE A 614 -28.91 4.36 2.14
N ALA A 615 -28.47 5.34 1.34
CA ALA A 615 -29.36 6.33 0.73
C ALA A 615 -30.48 5.70 -0.11
N SER A 616 -30.20 4.60 -0.80
CA SER A 616 -31.20 3.90 -1.63
C SER A 616 -32.38 3.32 -0.84
N ASN A 617 -32.22 3.09 0.46
CA ASN A 617 -33.32 2.62 1.31
C ASN A 617 -34.32 3.71 1.71
N PHE A 618 -33.93 4.99 1.57
CA PHE A 618 -34.79 6.13 1.88
C PHE A 618 -35.42 6.77 0.63
N THR A 619 -34.96 6.41 -0.57
CA THR A 619 -35.53 6.88 -1.82
C THR A 619 -36.61 5.90 -2.26
N ALA A 620 -37.87 6.26 -2.14
CA ALA A 620 -39.02 5.45 -2.55
C ALA A 620 -39.07 5.15 -4.06
N GLU A 621 -38.20 5.80 -4.88
CA GLU A 621 -38.20 5.66 -6.33
C GLU A 621 -36.77 5.74 -6.86
N THR A 622 -36.29 4.67 -7.46
CA THR A 622 -34.98 4.63 -8.10
C THR A 622 -35.08 5.35 -9.44
N ILE A 623 -34.43 6.50 -9.57
CA ILE A 623 -34.24 7.15 -10.86
C ILE A 623 -33.28 6.30 -11.69
N VAL A 624 -33.68 5.88 -12.87
CA VAL A 624 -32.90 5.04 -13.77
C VAL A 624 -32.60 5.82 -15.06
N ALA A 625 -31.35 5.94 -15.41
CA ALA A 625 -30.93 6.53 -16.66
C ALA A 625 -30.59 5.45 -17.70
N SER A 626 -30.94 5.70 -18.95
CA SER A 626 -30.66 4.84 -20.11
C SER A 626 -30.33 5.65 -21.36
N THR A 627 -29.66 5.04 -22.32
CA THR A 627 -29.27 5.67 -23.57
C THR A 627 -29.11 4.64 -24.68
N ASN A 628 -29.23 5.07 -25.95
CA ASN A 628 -28.87 4.27 -27.12
C ASN A 628 -27.43 4.53 -27.62
N MET A 629 -26.71 5.43 -26.94
CA MET A 629 -25.31 5.73 -27.28
C MET A 629 -24.36 4.70 -26.63
N PRO A 630 -23.29 4.29 -27.31
CA PRO A 630 -22.26 3.46 -26.68
C PRO A 630 -21.51 4.24 -25.61
N VAL A 631 -21.20 3.57 -24.52
CA VAL A 631 -20.56 4.17 -23.32
C VAL A 631 -19.04 4.10 -23.45
N TRP A 632 -18.36 5.15 -23.02
CA TRP A 632 -16.90 5.17 -22.88
C TRP A 632 -16.47 4.69 -21.52
N GLN A 633 -15.72 3.61 -21.48
CA GLN A 633 -15.18 3.01 -20.24
C GLN A 633 -16.27 2.86 -19.13
N ASN A 634 -16.03 3.40 -17.96
CA ASN A 634 -16.90 3.33 -16.79
C ASN A 634 -17.84 4.56 -16.64
N TYR A 635 -17.95 5.42 -17.68
CA TYR A 635 -18.79 6.64 -17.63
C TYR A 635 -20.25 6.31 -17.99
N VAL A 636 -20.88 5.52 -17.13
CA VAL A 636 -22.22 4.92 -17.35
C VAL A 636 -23.34 5.94 -17.18
N PRO A 637 -24.56 5.70 -17.75
CA PRO A 637 -25.70 6.60 -17.63
C PRO A 637 -26.11 6.93 -16.19
N ALA A 638 -25.91 6.02 -15.24
CA ALA A 638 -26.23 6.23 -13.83
C ALA A 638 -25.49 7.42 -13.22
N ASN A 639 -24.30 7.74 -13.74
CA ASN A 639 -23.49 8.88 -13.26
C ASN A 639 -24.13 10.26 -13.55
N ALA A 640 -25.11 10.33 -14.46
CA ALA A 640 -25.79 11.58 -14.78
C ALA A 640 -27.06 11.84 -13.94
N VAL A 641 -27.39 10.91 -13.01
CA VAL A 641 -28.56 10.97 -12.13
C VAL A 641 -28.23 10.66 -10.67
N ASP A 642 -26.96 10.68 -10.32
CA ASP A 642 -26.44 10.39 -8.96
C ASP A 642 -26.30 11.64 -8.10
N SER A 643 -26.70 12.80 -8.62
CA SER A 643 -26.63 14.12 -7.98
C SER A 643 -25.19 14.64 -7.73
N ASP A 644 -24.17 14.01 -8.32
CA ASP A 644 -22.78 14.46 -8.31
C ASP A 644 -22.38 15.01 -9.68
N THR A 645 -22.25 16.33 -9.83
CA THR A 645 -21.82 16.97 -11.09
C THR A 645 -20.35 16.71 -11.45
N GLY A 646 -19.57 16.11 -10.55
CA GLY A 646 -18.19 15.66 -10.78
C GLY A 646 -18.14 14.31 -11.49
N THR A 647 -19.19 13.50 -11.39
CA THR A 647 -19.40 12.28 -12.19
C THR A 647 -20.24 12.60 -13.43
N PHE A 648 -20.13 11.78 -14.48
CA PHE A 648 -20.87 12.03 -15.72
C PHE A 648 -21.01 10.78 -16.59
N PHE A 649 -22.02 10.79 -17.43
CA PHE A 649 -22.11 9.89 -18.58
C PHE A 649 -21.22 10.40 -19.71
N TRP A 650 -20.49 9.51 -20.42
CA TRP A 650 -19.73 9.86 -21.60
C TRP A 650 -19.95 8.85 -22.74
N SER A 651 -20.38 9.34 -23.90
CA SER A 651 -20.48 8.51 -25.08
C SER A 651 -19.10 8.14 -25.64
N SER A 652 -18.98 7.02 -26.36
CA SER A 652 -17.72 6.61 -27.02
C SER A 652 -17.66 6.96 -28.51
N ARG A 653 -18.52 7.82 -28.98
CA ARG A 653 -18.54 8.34 -30.36
C ARG A 653 -19.23 9.68 -30.45
N GLY A 654 -19.03 10.37 -31.57
CA GLY A 654 -19.73 11.61 -31.91
C GLY A 654 -21.26 11.45 -31.99
N GLN A 655 -21.96 12.56 -31.80
CA GLN A 655 -23.41 12.61 -31.76
C GLN A 655 -24.05 12.43 -33.16
N ARG A 656 -25.24 11.81 -33.16
CA ARG A 656 -26.06 11.58 -34.38
C ARG A 656 -27.49 11.98 -34.11
N PRO A 657 -28.26 12.37 -35.16
CA PRO A 657 -29.70 12.53 -35.02
C PRO A 657 -30.37 11.27 -34.51
N GLY A 658 -31.18 11.40 -33.47
CA GLY A 658 -31.83 10.27 -32.80
C GLY A 658 -31.04 9.62 -31.65
N ASP A 659 -29.81 10.07 -31.37
CA ASP A 659 -29.13 9.72 -30.11
C ASP A 659 -29.92 10.31 -28.95
N PHE A 660 -30.20 9.50 -27.94
CA PHE A 660 -30.97 9.97 -26.79
C PHE A 660 -30.33 9.58 -25.47
N PHE A 661 -30.68 10.37 -24.46
CA PHE A 661 -30.49 10.01 -23.06
C PHE A 661 -31.83 10.17 -22.33
N MET A 662 -32.24 9.16 -21.57
CA MET A 662 -33.55 9.08 -20.93
C MET A 662 -33.43 8.76 -19.45
N VAL A 663 -34.25 9.40 -18.65
CA VAL A 663 -34.38 9.20 -17.21
C VAL A 663 -35.78 8.71 -16.91
N ASP A 664 -35.91 7.58 -16.20
CA ASP A 664 -37.14 7.06 -15.60
C ASP A 664 -37.17 7.47 -14.13
N LEU A 665 -38.13 8.25 -13.72
CA LEU A 665 -38.32 8.72 -12.33
C LEU A 665 -38.97 7.67 -11.42
N GLY A 666 -39.24 6.46 -11.96
CA GLY A 666 -39.86 5.36 -11.23
C GLY A 666 -41.41 5.46 -11.17
N SER A 667 -41.93 6.66 -10.94
CA SER A 667 -43.39 6.93 -10.98
C SER A 667 -43.71 8.27 -11.61
N VAL A 668 -44.99 8.54 -11.89
CA VAL A 668 -45.45 9.81 -12.41
C VAL A 668 -45.33 10.89 -11.33
N GLN A 669 -44.59 11.94 -11.63
CA GLN A 669 -44.29 13.07 -10.73
C GLN A 669 -44.86 14.38 -11.31
N THR A 670 -45.09 15.38 -10.46
CA THR A 670 -45.46 16.72 -10.86
C THR A 670 -44.20 17.61 -10.84
N LEU A 671 -43.79 18.12 -12.00
CA LEU A 671 -42.56 18.86 -12.22
C LEU A 671 -42.82 20.31 -12.49
N SER A 672 -41.97 21.18 -11.95
CA SER A 672 -41.93 22.61 -12.31
C SER A 672 -40.88 22.91 -13.38
N GLY A 673 -39.98 21.96 -13.65
CA GLY A 673 -38.93 22.15 -14.66
C GLY A 673 -37.99 20.95 -14.77
N ILE A 674 -36.88 21.15 -15.47
CA ILE A 674 -35.81 20.18 -15.70
C ILE A 674 -34.45 20.86 -15.65
N SER A 675 -33.49 20.28 -14.99
CA SER A 675 -32.07 20.65 -15.05
C SER A 675 -31.32 19.67 -15.95
N LEU A 676 -30.64 20.20 -16.99
CA LEU A 676 -29.78 19.42 -17.86
C LEU A 676 -28.41 20.08 -17.96
N LEU A 677 -27.42 19.49 -17.30
CA LEU A 677 -26.02 19.93 -17.31
C LEU A 677 -25.19 18.96 -18.15
N MET A 678 -24.62 19.48 -19.22
CA MET A 678 -23.83 18.74 -20.19
C MET A 678 -22.40 19.27 -20.26
N GLY A 679 -21.48 18.51 -20.89
CA GLY A 679 -20.11 18.94 -21.15
C GLY A 679 -19.24 19.15 -19.92
N ASN A 680 -18.00 18.73 -19.99
CA ASN A 680 -16.90 19.20 -19.13
C ASN A 680 -15.87 19.99 -19.94
N SER A 681 -16.07 20.08 -21.25
CA SER A 681 -15.37 20.96 -22.18
C SER A 681 -16.41 21.68 -23.05
N ASN A 682 -16.03 22.74 -23.74
CA ASN A 682 -16.95 23.56 -24.54
C ASN A 682 -17.53 22.86 -25.77
N LEU A 683 -17.25 21.59 -26.03
CA LEU A 683 -17.59 20.90 -27.26
C LEU A 683 -18.35 19.58 -27.07
N ASP A 684 -18.21 18.90 -25.92
CA ASP A 684 -18.80 17.58 -25.68
C ASP A 684 -20.21 17.68 -25.06
N TYR A 685 -21.19 18.17 -25.83
CA TYR A 685 -22.59 18.26 -25.44
C TYR A 685 -23.49 18.13 -26.67
N PHE A 686 -24.81 17.94 -26.50
CA PHE A 686 -25.77 17.99 -27.58
C PHE A 686 -25.85 19.40 -28.20
N HIS A 687 -25.25 19.61 -29.35
CA HIS A 687 -25.20 20.92 -29.99
C HIS A 687 -26.57 21.45 -30.43
N LYS A 688 -27.50 20.57 -30.71
CA LYS A 688 -28.91 20.82 -30.91
C LYS A 688 -29.72 19.60 -30.49
N CYS A 689 -30.66 19.76 -29.58
CA CYS A 689 -31.47 18.67 -29.06
C CYS A 689 -32.88 19.14 -28.72
N ILE A 690 -33.78 18.15 -28.58
CA ILE A 690 -35.12 18.36 -28.08
C ILE A 690 -35.21 17.64 -26.71
N VAL A 691 -35.84 18.32 -25.76
CA VAL A 691 -36.16 17.74 -24.45
C VAL A 691 -37.64 17.46 -24.39
N GLU A 692 -37.98 16.23 -24.03
CA GLU A 692 -39.34 15.71 -24.02
C GLU A 692 -39.63 15.05 -22.67
N ILE A 693 -40.88 15.08 -22.25
CA ILE A 693 -41.39 14.39 -21.07
C ILE A 693 -42.51 13.42 -21.46
N SER A 694 -42.68 12.39 -20.64
CA SER A 694 -43.79 11.42 -20.84
C SER A 694 -44.25 10.85 -19.50
N ALA A 695 -45.54 10.61 -19.35
CA ALA A 695 -46.12 9.93 -18.20
C ALA A 695 -46.10 8.39 -18.34
N ASP A 696 -46.13 7.86 -19.57
CA ASP A 696 -46.27 6.44 -19.87
C ASP A 696 -45.12 5.84 -20.71
N GLY A 697 -44.16 6.63 -21.15
CA GLY A 697 -43.02 6.25 -22.03
C GLY A 697 -43.40 6.06 -23.48
N THR A 698 -44.66 6.28 -23.88
CA THR A 698 -45.17 6.12 -25.25
C THR A 698 -45.58 7.42 -25.90
N LEU A 699 -46.29 8.27 -25.18
CA LEU A 699 -46.68 9.60 -25.62
C LEU A 699 -45.71 10.64 -25.06
N TRP A 700 -45.01 11.35 -25.96
CA TRP A 700 -43.97 12.33 -25.64
C TRP A 700 -44.41 13.75 -25.91
N GLU A 701 -44.25 14.63 -24.93
CA GLU A 701 -44.47 16.04 -25.06
C GLU A 701 -43.13 16.79 -25.10
N ALA A 702 -42.89 17.57 -26.15
CA ALA A 702 -41.70 18.42 -26.26
C ALA A 702 -41.83 19.62 -25.34
N VAL A 703 -40.89 19.82 -24.44
CA VAL A 703 -40.88 20.91 -23.48
C VAL A 703 -39.84 21.98 -23.80
N ALA A 704 -38.78 21.64 -24.54
CA ALA A 704 -37.77 22.58 -25.00
C ALA A 704 -37.04 22.08 -26.24
N THR A 705 -36.57 23.03 -27.07
CA THR A 705 -35.52 22.75 -28.08
C THR A 705 -34.31 23.60 -27.68
N LEU A 706 -33.16 22.93 -27.49
CA LEU A 706 -31.94 23.55 -26.98
C LEU A 706 -30.87 23.57 -28.07
N GLU A 707 -30.11 24.67 -28.12
CA GLU A 707 -29.02 24.86 -29.08
C GLU A 707 -27.93 25.76 -28.49
N GLY A 708 -26.66 25.45 -28.72
CA GLY A 708 -25.52 26.36 -28.59
C GLY A 708 -24.83 26.45 -27.23
N THR A 709 -25.40 25.91 -26.12
CA THR A 709 -24.80 25.92 -24.79
C THR A 709 -24.92 24.53 -24.11
N PRO A 710 -24.02 24.18 -23.22
CA PRO A 710 -24.04 22.87 -22.53
C PRO A 710 -25.02 22.80 -21.36
N ASP A 711 -25.30 23.90 -20.68
CA ASP A 711 -26.06 23.91 -19.43
C ASP A 711 -27.40 24.62 -19.59
N HIS A 712 -28.48 23.95 -19.17
CA HIS A 712 -29.84 24.43 -19.30
C HIS A 712 -30.68 24.12 -18.05
N ILE A 713 -31.39 25.13 -17.59
CA ILE A 713 -32.49 25.01 -16.65
C ILE A 713 -33.76 25.35 -17.37
N ILE A 714 -34.65 24.38 -17.56
CA ILE A 714 -35.91 24.50 -18.28
C ILE A 714 -37.00 24.64 -17.22
N GLN A 715 -37.56 25.87 -17.11
CA GLN A 715 -38.72 26.13 -16.23
C GLN A 715 -40.02 25.98 -17.01
N PHE A 716 -41.01 25.29 -16.45
CA PHE A 716 -42.32 25.17 -17.05
C PHE A 716 -43.21 26.31 -16.61
N SER A 717 -43.99 26.87 -17.55
CA SER A 717 -44.95 27.93 -17.27
C SER A 717 -46.09 27.48 -16.33
N GLU A 718 -46.40 26.20 -16.38
CA GLU A 718 -47.33 25.51 -15.49
C GLU A 718 -46.77 24.12 -15.15
N PRO A 719 -47.03 23.58 -13.94
CA PRO A 719 -46.56 22.25 -13.54
C PRO A 719 -47.01 21.16 -14.53
N LYS A 720 -46.10 20.23 -14.85
CA LYS A 720 -46.40 19.12 -15.77
C LYS A 720 -46.17 17.77 -15.06
N THR A 721 -46.97 16.78 -15.47
CA THR A 721 -46.82 15.42 -14.91
C THR A 721 -46.00 14.56 -15.87
N ALA A 722 -44.93 13.91 -15.33
CA ALA A 722 -44.06 13.02 -16.11
C ALA A 722 -43.48 11.91 -15.22
N ARG A 723 -43.24 10.77 -15.82
CA ARG A 723 -42.39 9.71 -15.28
C ARG A 723 -41.05 9.64 -16.03
N TYR A 724 -41.07 10.01 -17.32
CA TYR A 724 -39.86 9.92 -18.14
C TYR A 724 -39.44 11.31 -18.61
N LEU A 725 -38.13 11.56 -18.54
CA LEU A 725 -37.46 12.70 -19.14
C LEU A 725 -36.54 12.20 -20.24
N LYS A 726 -36.54 12.83 -21.40
CA LYS A 726 -35.68 12.40 -22.51
C LYS A 726 -35.12 13.60 -23.24
N VAL A 727 -33.80 13.58 -23.50
CA VAL A 727 -33.12 14.49 -24.43
C VAL A 727 -32.71 13.74 -25.67
N THR A 728 -33.05 14.25 -26.86
CA THR A 728 -32.75 13.62 -28.15
C THR A 728 -31.96 14.59 -29.04
N GLY A 729 -30.82 14.13 -29.55
CA GLY A 729 -29.97 14.87 -30.46
C GLY A 729 -30.61 15.04 -31.86
N LEU A 730 -30.51 16.24 -32.45
CA LEU A 730 -31.09 16.60 -33.73
C LEU A 730 -30.06 16.81 -34.85
N VAL A 731 -28.78 16.83 -34.52
CA VAL A 731 -27.67 17.10 -35.46
C VAL A 731 -26.58 16.06 -35.38
N GLU A 732 -25.83 15.89 -36.47
CA GLU A 732 -24.62 15.08 -36.48
C GLU A 732 -23.39 15.95 -36.25
N LYS A 733 -22.53 15.53 -35.31
CA LYS A 733 -21.26 16.21 -34.99
C LYS A 733 -20.23 15.15 -34.57
N GLU A 734 -18.97 15.44 -34.77
CA GLU A 734 -17.86 14.56 -34.35
C GLU A 734 -17.64 14.58 -32.82
N TYR A 735 -18.15 15.59 -32.12
CA TYR A 735 -18.01 15.72 -30.67
C TYR A 735 -18.83 14.68 -29.92
N TRP A 736 -18.29 14.18 -28.85
CA TRP A 736 -18.93 13.21 -27.98
C TRP A 736 -20.02 13.85 -27.12
N ILE A 737 -20.72 13.06 -26.33
CA ILE A 737 -21.75 13.57 -25.44
C ILE A 737 -21.34 13.28 -24.01
N ILE A 738 -21.24 14.33 -23.19
CA ILE A 738 -21.10 14.28 -21.75
C ILE A 738 -22.39 14.82 -21.14
N ILE A 739 -22.98 14.05 -20.21
CA ILE A 739 -24.10 14.51 -19.36
C ILE A 739 -23.64 14.38 -17.92
N ARG A 740 -23.47 15.52 -17.24
CA ARG A 740 -23.10 15.60 -15.82
C ARG A 740 -24.30 15.46 -14.92
N GLN A 741 -25.47 15.97 -15.36
CA GLN A 741 -26.71 15.91 -14.60
C GLN A 741 -27.91 16.03 -15.53
N PHE A 742 -28.91 15.17 -15.34
CA PHE A 742 -30.20 15.30 -16.01
C PHE A 742 -31.31 14.95 -15.03
N GLU A 743 -31.88 15.97 -14.36
CA GLU A 743 -32.76 15.81 -13.22
C GLU A 743 -34.04 16.63 -13.32
N PRO A 744 -35.16 16.16 -12.73
CA PRO A 744 -36.41 16.91 -12.61
C PRO A 744 -36.29 18.04 -11.58
N ILE A 745 -37.02 19.14 -11.78
CA ILE A 745 -37.32 20.13 -10.78
C ILE A 745 -38.80 19.93 -10.37
N TYR A 746 -39.04 19.53 -9.15
CA TYR A 746 -40.37 19.19 -8.63
C TYR A 746 -41.14 20.47 -8.22
N THR A 747 -42.48 20.46 -8.36
CA THR A 747 -43.36 21.55 -7.88
C THR A 747 -43.56 21.56 -6.39
N GLU A 748 -43.60 20.36 -5.80
CA GLU A 748 -43.64 20.15 -4.37
C GLU A 748 -42.42 19.29 -4.00
N LYS A 749 -41.71 19.71 -3.00
CA LYS A 749 -40.65 18.90 -2.43
C LYS A 749 -41.31 17.72 -1.76
N LYS A 750 -41.32 16.55 -2.45
CA LYS A 750 -41.79 15.32 -1.83
C LYS A 750 -40.75 14.89 -0.79
N THR A 751 -41.12 15.03 0.43
CA THR A 751 -40.42 14.45 1.56
C THR A 751 -40.94 13.05 1.81
N ALA A 752 -40.23 12.02 1.35
CA ALA A 752 -40.29 10.77 2.11
C ALA A 752 -39.56 11.07 3.42
N PHE A 753 -40.29 11.21 4.51
CA PHE A 753 -39.79 11.53 5.85
C PHE A 753 -39.14 12.94 6.02
N GLY A 754 -39.65 13.98 5.36
CA GLY A 754 -39.12 15.31 5.57
C GLY A 754 -37.70 15.52 5.04
N TYR A 755 -37.14 14.60 4.26
CA TYR A 755 -35.81 14.67 3.68
C TYR A 755 -35.85 15.39 2.34
N ASP A 756 -35.44 16.64 2.32
CA ASP A 756 -35.17 17.35 1.10
C ASP A 756 -33.73 17.04 0.63
N ARG A 757 -33.57 16.55 -0.62
CA ARG A 757 -32.26 16.37 -1.26
C ARG A 757 -31.41 17.64 -1.25
N THR A 758 -32.02 18.84 -1.23
CA THR A 758 -31.33 20.12 -1.06
C THR A 758 -30.52 20.20 0.23
N MET A 759 -30.88 19.50 1.29
CA MET A 759 -30.10 19.48 2.54
C MET A 759 -28.77 18.73 2.34
N VAL A 760 -28.75 17.64 1.58
CA VAL A 760 -27.51 16.93 1.22
C VAL A 760 -26.63 17.80 0.32
N ASP A 761 -27.23 18.56 -0.60
CA ASP A 761 -26.50 19.49 -1.47
C ASP A 761 -25.98 20.74 -0.72
N VAL A 762 -26.70 21.24 0.27
CA VAL A 762 -26.20 22.31 1.14
C VAL A 762 -25.00 21.81 1.95
N PHE A 763 -25.07 20.61 2.51
CA PHE A 763 -23.93 20.01 3.20
C PHE A 763 -22.77 19.75 2.26
N ASN A 764 -23.00 19.29 1.05
CA ASN A 764 -21.95 19.11 0.04
C ASN A 764 -21.29 20.42 -0.40
N LYS A 765 -22.06 21.50 -0.50
CA LYS A 765 -21.52 22.84 -0.86
C LYS A 765 -20.75 23.51 0.28
N ILE A 766 -21.20 23.37 1.52
CA ILE A 766 -20.54 23.99 2.68
C ILE A 766 -19.28 23.20 3.08
N ALA A 767 -19.23 21.90 2.84
CA ALA A 767 -18.08 21.06 3.20
C ALA A 767 -16.92 21.08 2.19
N VAL A 768 -17.08 21.66 1.01
CA VAL A 768 -16.05 21.64 -0.07
C VAL A 768 -15.16 22.89 -0.05
N ASP A 769 -15.48 23.92 0.69
CA ASP A 769 -14.64 25.13 0.72
C ASP A 769 -13.92 25.31 2.08
N PRO A 770 -12.62 24.96 2.18
CA PRO A 770 -11.85 25.11 3.41
C PRO A 770 -11.62 26.58 3.84
N LEU A 771 -12.05 27.56 3.07
CA LEU A 771 -11.95 28.97 3.39
C LEU A 771 -13.04 29.48 4.35
N PHE A 772 -14.07 28.68 4.64
CA PHE A 772 -15.12 29.04 5.62
C PHE A 772 -14.71 28.94 7.11
N VAL A 773 -13.52 28.48 7.41
CA VAL A 773 -13.00 28.33 8.80
C VAL A 773 -12.79 29.67 9.53
N ILE A 774 -12.99 30.79 8.89
CA ILE A 774 -12.64 32.14 9.44
C ILE A 774 -13.87 33.00 9.79
N GLU A 775 -15.07 32.60 9.44
CA GLU A 775 -16.26 33.38 9.75
C GLU A 775 -16.88 32.98 11.08
N SER A 776 -17.18 33.99 11.92
CA SER A 776 -17.81 33.80 13.21
C SER A 776 -19.30 33.48 13.13
N GLU A 777 -19.88 33.46 11.95
CA GLU A 777 -21.29 33.25 11.69
C GLU A 777 -21.49 32.63 10.29
N ILE A 778 -22.31 31.61 10.20
CA ILE A 778 -22.72 30.96 8.93
C ILE A 778 -24.26 31.01 8.89
N THR A 779 -24.82 31.66 7.91
CA THR A 779 -26.27 31.72 7.71
C THR A 779 -26.66 30.93 6.46
N VAL A 780 -27.56 29.96 6.63
CA VAL A 780 -28.18 29.19 5.55
C VAL A 780 -29.61 29.71 5.34
N SER A 781 -29.80 30.47 4.25
CA SER A 781 -31.12 30.98 3.87
C SER A 781 -31.86 30.01 2.95
N LEU A 782 -33.08 29.72 3.27
CA LEU A 782 -33.98 28.90 2.45
C LEU A 782 -34.85 29.79 1.58
N GLU A 783 -34.86 29.55 0.27
CA GLU A 783 -35.66 30.34 -0.68
C GLU A 783 -37.16 30.27 -0.37
N VAL A 784 -37.61 29.19 0.21
CA VAL A 784 -39.00 28.97 0.64
C VAL A 784 -38.99 28.45 2.09
N PRO A 785 -39.88 28.94 2.96
CA PRO A 785 -40.00 28.37 4.31
C PRO A 785 -40.34 26.88 4.26
N VAL A 786 -39.53 26.07 4.93
CA VAL A 786 -39.71 24.62 4.96
C VAL A 786 -39.88 24.17 6.41
N PRO A 787 -40.86 23.29 6.74
CA PRO A 787 -40.92 22.67 8.04
C PRO A 787 -39.69 21.70 8.15
N ILE A 788 -38.82 22.00 9.11
CA ILE A 788 -37.65 21.19 9.40
C ILE A 788 -37.82 20.67 10.83
N GLU A 789 -37.97 19.38 11.00
CA GLU A 789 -38.14 18.76 12.30
C GLU A 789 -36.84 18.69 13.10
N THR A 790 -35.68 18.57 12.38
CA THR A 790 -34.35 18.45 12.98
C THR A 790 -33.30 19.14 12.12
N ALA A 791 -32.32 19.74 12.77
CA ALA A 791 -31.08 20.19 12.14
C ALA A 791 -29.90 19.41 12.69
N GLY A 792 -29.06 18.87 11.82
CA GLY A 792 -27.81 18.20 12.18
C GLY A 792 -26.61 19.05 11.82
N ILE A 793 -25.67 19.25 12.76
CA ILE A 793 -24.42 19.95 12.51
C ILE A 793 -23.26 19.02 12.80
N ILE A 794 -22.26 19.09 11.93
CA ILE A 794 -21.02 18.30 11.98
C ILE A 794 -19.88 19.26 12.15
N GLN A 795 -19.06 19.09 13.19
CA GLN A 795 -17.89 19.94 13.47
C GLN A 795 -16.59 19.20 13.22
N ASP A 796 -15.54 19.94 12.87
CA ASP A 796 -14.18 19.40 12.81
C ASP A 796 -13.70 19.02 14.23
N PRO A 797 -13.35 17.78 14.50
CA PRO A 797 -12.89 17.34 15.82
C PRO A 797 -11.56 17.96 16.25
N SER A 798 -10.80 18.52 15.33
CA SER A 798 -9.53 19.20 15.62
C SER A 798 -9.70 20.66 16.07
N LEU A 799 -10.91 21.21 15.90
CA LEU A 799 -11.24 22.59 16.27
C LEU A 799 -12.36 22.57 17.33
N PRO A 800 -12.02 22.56 18.62
CA PRO A 800 -13.02 22.61 19.68
C PRO A 800 -13.66 24.01 19.73
N THR A 801 -14.66 24.22 18.92
CA THR A 801 -15.47 25.43 18.88
C THR A 801 -16.87 25.12 19.38
N THR A 802 -17.41 26.02 20.18
CA THR A 802 -18.80 25.98 20.59
C THR A 802 -19.59 26.88 19.65
N TRP A 803 -20.59 26.31 18.98
CA TRP A 803 -21.48 27.04 18.10
C TRP A 803 -22.84 27.22 18.74
N THR A 804 -23.53 28.28 18.41
CA THR A 804 -24.95 28.46 18.74
C THR A 804 -25.74 28.33 17.46
N LEU A 805 -26.66 27.35 17.41
CA LEU A 805 -27.61 27.24 16.32
C LEU A 805 -28.78 28.20 16.58
N SER A 806 -29.04 29.08 15.61
CA SER A 806 -30.22 29.95 15.61
C SER A 806 -31.04 29.67 14.34
N TYR A 807 -32.33 29.86 14.42
CA TYR A 807 -33.21 29.68 13.28
C TYR A 807 -34.11 30.89 13.10
N SER A 808 -34.59 31.14 11.88
CA SER A 808 -35.47 32.25 11.55
C SER A 808 -36.71 31.75 10.80
N LEU A 809 -37.85 32.24 11.19
CA LEU A 809 -39.15 31.97 10.56
C LEU A 809 -39.46 32.98 9.43
N ASP A 810 -38.88 34.16 9.49
CA ASP A 810 -39.09 35.26 8.54
C ASP A 810 -37.87 35.57 7.64
N GLY A 811 -36.72 35.02 7.96
CA GLY A 811 -35.43 35.26 7.27
C GLY A 811 -34.69 36.53 7.77
N GLU A 812 -35.24 37.25 8.73
CA GLU A 812 -34.69 38.50 9.27
C GLU A 812 -34.44 38.44 10.77
N THR A 813 -35.30 37.78 11.54
CA THR A 813 -35.22 37.70 12.99
C THR A 813 -34.82 36.27 13.38
N PHE A 814 -33.64 36.12 14.04
CA PHE A 814 -33.14 34.84 14.47
C PHE A 814 -33.50 34.57 15.90
N ILE A 815 -34.00 33.35 16.15
CA ILE A 815 -34.33 32.80 17.46
C ILE A 815 -33.19 31.89 17.85
N GLU A 816 -32.57 32.16 19.01
CA GLU A 816 -31.52 31.32 19.54
C GLU A 816 -32.08 29.95 19.92
N GLY A 817 -31.48 28.89 19.35
CA GLY A 817 -31.91 27.51 19.54
C GLY A 817 -31.09 26.78 20.58
N ALA A 818 -29.97 26.20 20.19
CA ALA A 818 -29.18 25.41 21.10
C ALA A 818 -27.68 25.60 20.90
N VAL A 819 -26.93 25.38 21.96
CA VAL A 819 -25.45 25.37 21.92
C VAL A 819 -24.98 24.00 21.45
N LEU A 820 -24.08 24.03 20.50
CA LEU A 820 -23.48 22.87 19.87
C LEU A 820 -22.04 22.71 20.39
N ASP A 821 -21.79 21.64 21.11
CA ASP A 821 -20.50 21.37 21.78
C ASP A 821 -19.97 19.96 21.47
N SER A 822 -20.64 19.22 20.59
CA SER A 822 -20.24 17.86 20.21
C SER A 822 -19.96 17.76 18.72
N LEU A 823 -19.19 16.75 18.33
CA LEU A 823 -18.77 16.47 16.95
C LEU A 823 -19.95 16.37 15.97
N VAL A 824 -21.02 15.71 16.40
CA VAL A 824 -22.28 15.58 15.68
C VAL A 824 -23.40 15.80 16.66
N GLN A 825 -24.29 16.70 16.33
CA GLN A 825 -25.45 16.96 17.15
C GLN A 825 -26.68 17.14 16.27
N VAL A 826 -27.73 16.41 16.59
CA VAL A 826 -29.05 16.52 15.95
C VAL A 826 -30.00 17.20 16.93
N LEU A 827 -30.54 18.30 16.51
CA LEU A 827 -31.39 19.14 17.35
C LEU A 827 -32.83 19.14 16.81
N PRO A 828 -33.85 18.96 17.67
CA PRO A 828 -35.24 19.18 17.29
C PRO A 828 -35.47 20.68 17.03
N LEU A 829 -36.14 20.98 15.95
CA LEU A 829 -36.56 22.33 15.59
C LEU A 829 -38.09 22.48 15.82
N PRO A 830 -38.58 23.70 15.90
CA PRO A 830 -40.03 23.91 16.09
C PRO A 830 -40.80 23.42 14.86
N PRO A 831 -42.08 23.06 15.05
CA PRO A 831 -42.94 22.53 13.97
C PRO A 831 -43.30 23.57 12.91
N ASP A 832 -42.96 24.85 13.13
CA ASP A 832 -43.27 25.93 12.21
C ASP A 832 -42.22 25.96 11.04
N PRO A 833 -42.66 26.33 9.83
CA PRO A 833 -41.75 26.42 8.71
C PRO A 833 -40.60 27.41 8.96
N ILE A 834 -39.38 26.96 8.77
CA ILE A 834 -38.14 27.75 8.94
C ILE A 834 -37.72 28.36 7.60
N LYS A 835 -37.23 29.58 7.62
CA LYS A 835 -36.75 30.31 6.43
C LYS A 835 -35.24 30.49 6.40
N ALA A 836 -34.59 30.46 7.55
CA ALA A 836 -33.15 30.46 7.66
C ALA A 836 -32.68 29.73 8.91
N LEU A 837 -31.51 29.12 8.82
CA LEU A 837 -30.78 28.49 9.90
C LEU A 837 -29.46 29.20 10.17
#